data_9e540b71a450f0f9f0f6b9da9c4922c0
#
_entry.id   9e540b71a450f0f9f0f6b9da9c4922c0
#
_cell.length_a   1.000
_cell.length_b   1.000
_cell.length_c   1.000
_cell.angle_alpha   90.00
_cell.angle_beta   90.00
_cell.angle_gamma   90.00
#
_symmetry.space_group_name_H-M   'P 1'
#
loop_
_entity.id
_entity.type
_entity.pdbx_description
1 polymer ?
#
loop_
_entity_poly.entity_id
_entity_poly.type
_entity_poly.pdbx_seq_one_letter_code
_entity_poly.pdbx_strand_id
1 'polypeptide(L)'
;MAKIVETPLMKQYFDIKAKHPDAILLFRVGDFYEMYGEDAVTGAEILGIVQTKKANGPGQTIEMAGFPHHALDSYLPKLVRAGKRVAICDQLEDPKLTKKLVKRGITELVTPGVSINDNILNHKENNFLAAIHFGKDVCGIAFLDISTGEFLTAEGTVDYVDKLLNNFSPKEVLVERGSRKRFEEAFGPRFFIFELDDWVFTSEAANDRLLKHFETKNLKGFGVQHLKLGVVASGAILYYLDQTQHTHISHITSLSRIEEDRYVRLDKFTVRSLELVSTMNEEGTSLLDVLDKTVSPMGSRMLRRWILFPLKDVKPIHERQDVVEYFFRHPEVKELLEQIGDLERIISKVAVGRVSPREVVQLKVALRAIEPIKEACTASDEPSLCRIGEQLNACALIRDRIEKEINNDPPSLLNRGGVIATGVNAELDELRAIAYSGKDYLLKVQAREIDLTGISSLKIGFNNVFGYYIEVRNAYKDKVPAEWIRKQTLVNAERYITEELKEYEEKILGAEEKILSLEARLFNELVLCLSEYIPPIQMNANLIGRLDCLLSFAKVAESNRYIRPDVNDSQVIDIKAGRHPVIEKQLPIGEPYIANDVYLDDEKQQIIIITGPNMAGKSALLRQTALITLMAQIGCFVPAECARIGIVDKIFTRVGASDNISVGESTFMVEMNEASDILNNMSSRSLVLFDELGRGTSTYDGISIAWAIVEYIHEHPNARAKTLFATHYHELNEMEASFKRIKNYNVSVKEVNNKVIFLRKLVPGGSEHSFGIHVAKMAGMPKSIVKRSNEILKQLETENRQEGIATEKRKGSIKSKPVKGIASSADGYQLSFFQLDDPVLSQVRDEIKNLDVNNLTPLEALNKLSEIRRIITGK
;
A
#
# COMPACT_ATOMS: atom_id res chain seq x y z
N MET A 1 -28.32 4.51 -44.76
CA MET A 1 -28.21 4.15 -43.33
C MET A 1 -29.45 4.70 -42.64
N ALA A 2 -30.34 3.80 -42.13
CA ALA A 2 -31.53 4.22 -41.38
C ALA A 2 -31.06 4.94 -40.11
N LYS A 3 -31.59 6.15 -39.81
CA LYS A 3 -31.37 6.86 -38.57
C LYS A 3 -31.82 5.94 -37.43
N ILE A 4 -30.87 5.49 -36.61
CA ILE A 4 -31.14 4.76 -35.38
C ILE A 4 -31.91 5.75 -34.47
N VAL A 5 -33.19 5.47 -34.21
CA VAL A 5 -34.01 6.30 -33.31
C VAL A 5 -33.76 5.82 -31.91
N GLU A 6 -32.72 6.33 -31.26
CA GLU A 6 -32.44 6.10 -29.85
C GLU A 6 -33.52 6.72 -28.95
N THR A 7 -33.84 6.06 -27.85
CA THR A 7 -34.72 6.67 -26.85
C THR A 7 -34.03 7.89 -26.21
N PRO A 8 -34.76 8.93 -25.79
CA PRO A 8 -34.17 10.11 -25.17
C PRO A 8 -33.27 9.79 -23.94
N LEU A 9 -33.59 8.74 -23.19
CA LEU A 9 -32.80 8.25 -22.06
C LEU A 9 -31.46 7.67 -22.53
N MET A 10 -31.47 6.85 -23.58
CA MET A 10 -30.25 6.23 -24.13
C MET A 10 -29.35 7.25 -24.80
N LYS A 11 -29.93 8.25 -25.46
CA LYS A 11 -29.15 9.37 -25.98
C LYS A 11 -28.40 10.10 -24.85
N GLN A 12 -29.05 10.39 -23.74
CA GLN A 12 -28.40 11.02 -22.58
C GLN A 12 -27.29 10.11 -22.00
N TYR A 13 -27.49 8.79 -21.97
CA TYR A 13 -26.46 7.84 -21.56
C TYR A 13 -25.24 7.88 -22.47
N PHE A 14 -25.44 7.77 -23.80
CA PHE A 14 -24.32 7.76 -24.76
C PHE A 14 -23.60 9.11 -24.82
N ASP A 15 -24.29 10.22 -24.69
CA ASP A 15 -23.68 11.56 -24.61
C ASP A 15 -22.74 11.71 -23.40
N ILE A 16 -23.09 11.08 -22.28
CA ILE A 16 -22.25 11.06 -21.06
C ILE A 16 -21.14 10.03 -21.22
N LYS A 17 -21.43 8.81 -21.70
CA LYS A 17 -20.43 7.75 -21.91
C LYS A 17 -19.34 8.17 -22.90
N ALA A 18 -19.68 8.91 -23.96
CA ALA A 18 -18.72 9.42 -24.93
C ALA A 18 -17.65 10.34 -24.32
N LYS A 19 -17.94 10.98 -23.19
CA LYS A 19 -16.97 11.81 -22.44
C LYS A 19 -16.05 11.00 -21.54
N HIS A 20 -16.46 9.79 -21.16
CA HIS A 20 -15.74 8.89 -20.28
C HIS A 20 -15.75 7.45 -20.83
N PRO A 21 -15.16 7.23 -22.00
CA PRO A 21 -15.25 5.95 -22.70
C PRO A 21 -14.56 4.81 -21.93
N ASP A 22 -13.58 5.13 -21.14
CA ASP A 22 -12.73 4.23 -20.34
C ASP A 22 -13.30 3.87 -18.97
N ALA A 23 -14.39 4.53 -18.54
CA ALA A 23 -15.00 4.29 -17.23
C ALA A 23 -16.32 3.51 -17.37
N ILE A 24 -16.58 2.57 -16.46
CA ILE A 24 -17.91 1.95 -16.32
C ILE A 24 -18.89 3.00 -15.84
N LEU A 25 -19.95 3.26 -16.62
CA LEU A 25 -20.94 4.28 -16.28
C LEU A 25 -22.10 3.66 -15.47
N LEU A 26 -22.17 4.02 -14.19
CA LEU A 26 -23.30 3.72 -13.33
C LEU A 26 -24.35 4.81 -13.51
N PHE A 27 -25.37 4.54 -14.32
CA PHE A 27 -26.37 5.52 -14.74
C PHE A 27 -27.63 5.39 -13.91
N ARG A 28 -28.01 6.43 -13.15
CA ARG A 28 -29.17 6.42 -12.26
C ARG A 28 -30.47 6.44 -13.04
N VAL A 29 -31.28 5.38 -12.89
CA VAL A 29 -32.62 5.27 -13.47
C VAL A 29 -33.61 4.88 -12.38
N GLY A 30 -34.36 5.84 -11.86
CA GLY A 30 -35.23 5.64 -10.69
C GLY A 30 -34.43 5.17 -9.47
N ASP A 31 -34.76 4.00 -8.96
CA ASP A 31 -34.12 3.41 -7.78
C ASP A 31 -32.92 2.49 -8.10
N PHE A 32 -32.48 2.45 -9.36
CA PHE A 32 -31.38 1.61 -9.80
C PHE A 32 -30.23 2.41 -10.39
N TYR A 33 -29.02 1.89 -10.26
CA TYR A 33 -27.90 2.18 -11.15
C TYR A 33 -27.89 1.11 -12.24
N GLU A 34 -27.99 1.54 -13.50
CA GLU A 34 -28.00 0.68 -14.68
C GLU A 34 -26.73 0.90 -15.50
N MET A 35 -26.15 -0.18 -16.02
CA MET A 35 -25.04 -0.20 -16.96
C MET A 35 -25.55 -0.76 -18.29
N TYR A 36 -25.00 -0.28 -19.41
CA TYR A 36 -25.46 -0.70 -20.75
C TYR A 36 -24.29 -1.08 -21.64
N GLY A 37 -24.56 -1.95 -22.63
CA GLY A 37 -23.57 -2.41 -23.61
C GLY A 37 -22.39 -3.14 -22.96
N GLU A 38 -21.17 -2.78 -23.34
CA GLU A 38 -19.94 -3.39 -22.80
C GLU A 38 -19.77 -3.20 -21.30
N ASP A 39 -20.20 -2.06 -20.77
CA ASP A 39 -20.18 -1.80 -19.32
C ASP A 39 -21.09 -2.79 -18.56
N ALA A 40 -22.22 -3.16 -19.16
CA ALA A 40 -23.13 -4.14 -18.55
C ALA A 40 -22.52 -5.56 -18.55
N VAL A 41 -21.84 -5.94 -19.63
CA VAL A 41 -21.17 -7.26 -19.71
C VAL A 41 -20.05 -7.33 -18.68
N THR A 42 -19.12 -6.38 -18.70
CA THR A 42 -18.00 -6.32 -17.79
C THR A 42 -18.44 -6.18 -16.32
N GLY A 43 -19.41 -5.29 -16.08
CA GLY A 43 -19.95 -5.05 -14.74
C GLY A 43 -20.67 -6.27 -14.17
N ALA A 44 -21.49 -6.96 -14.98
CA ALA A 44 -22.18 -8.16 -14.57
C ALA A 44 -21.21 -9.29 -14.17
N GLU A 45 -20.16 -9.50 -14.96
CA GLU A 45 -19.12 -10.48 -14.69
C GLU A 45 -18.40 -10.22 -13.36
N ILE A 46 -17.92 -8.98 -13.14
CA ILE A 46 -17.20 -8.60 -11.91
C ILE A 46 -18.11 -8.65 -10.67
N LEU A 47 -19.35 -8.19 -10.81
CA LEU A 47 -20.28 -8.07 -9.69
C LEU A 47 -21.00 -9.37 -9.36
N GLY A 48 -21.04 -10.33 -10.28
CA GLY A 48 -21.81 -11.57 -10.17
C GLY A 48 -23.32 -11.33 -10.21
N ILE A 49 -23.81 -10.33 -11.00
CA ILE A 49 -25.19 -9.99 -11.15
C ILE A 49 -25.73 -10.43 -12.52
N VAL A 50 -27.08 -10.56 -12.61
CA VAL A 50 -27.73 -11.01 -13.83
C VAL A 50 -27.66 -9.94 -14.92
N GLN A 51 -27.15 -10.33 -16.10
CA GLN A 51 -27.23 -9.56 -17.31
C GLN A 51 -28.58 -9.78 -18.01
N THR A 52 -29.23 -8.72 -18.41
CA THR A 52 -30.50 -8.69 -19.13
C THR A 52 -30.41 -7.88 -20.41
N LYS A 53 -31.50 -7.73 -21.12
CA LYS A 53 -31.58 -6.88 -22.32
C LYS A 53 -32.66 -5.82 -22.16
N LYS A 54 -32.38 -4.58 -22.54
CA LYS A 54 -33.31 -3.46 -22.53
C LYS A 54 -33.62 -3.04 -23.96
N ALA A 55 -34.89 -2.73 -24.23
CA ALA A 55 -35.29 -2.21 -25.54
C ALA A 55 -34.68 -0.80 -25.78
N ASN A 56 -34.07 -0.61 -26.95
CA ASN A 56 -33.46 0.66 -27.36
C ASN A 56 -34.04 1.09 -28.72
N GLY A 57 -35.32 1.35 -28.76
CA GLY A 57 -36.07 1.69 -29.98
C GLY A 57 -36.69 0.48 -30.68
N PRO A 58 -37.40 0.67 -31.82
CA PRO A 58 -38.12 -0.38 -32.52
C PRO A 58 -37.20 -1.50 -33.00
N GLY A 59 -37.33 -2.70 -32.42
CA GLY A 59 -36.62 -3.91 -32.84
C GLY A 59 -35.13 -4.00 -32.42
N GLN A 60 -34.66 -3.08 -31.58
CA GLN A 60 -33.30 -3.11 -31.03
C GLN A 60 -33.27 -3.34 -29.54
N THR A 61 -32.31 -4.13 -29.07
CA THR A 61 -32.05 -4.37 -27.67
C THR A 61 -30.57 -4.10 -27.38
N ILE A 62 -30.27 -3.62 -26.16
CA ILE A 62 -28.92 -3.41 -25.64
C ILE A 62 -28.76 -4.24 -24.37
N GLU A 63 -27.59 -4.81 -24.14
CA GLU A 63 -27.23 -5.48 -22.90
C GLU A 63 -27.37 -4.49 -21.73
N MET A 64 -27.95 -4.98 -20.62
CA MET A 64 -28.18 -4.20 -19.42
C MET A 64 -27.86 -5.05 -18.20
N ALA A 65 -27.20 -4.45 -17.23
CA ALA A 65 -27.07 -4.95 -15.87
C ALA A 65 -27.27 -3.80 -14.89
N GLY A 66 -27.78 -4.08 -13.70
CA GLY A 66 -28.01 -3.02 -12.73
C GLY A 66 -28.27 -3.57 -11.34
N PHE A 67 -28.19 -2.67 -10.38
CA PHE A 67 -28.44 -2.95 -8.97
C PHE A 67 -29.14 -1.76 -8.28
N PRO A 68 -29.85 -1.97 -7.16
CA PRO A 68 -30.51 -0.91 -6.43
C PRO A 68 -29.51 0.17 -5.96
N HIS A 69 -29.87 1.45 -6.10
CA HIS A 69 -28.95 2.56 -5.81
C HIS A 69 -28.44 2.57 -4.37
N HIS A 70 -29.26 2.13 -3.41
CA HIS A 70 -28.85 2.03 -2.01
C HIS A 70 -27.79 0.93 -1.76
N ALA A 71 -27.53 0.06 -2.73
CA ALA A 71 -26.50 -0.96 -2.67
C ALA A 71 -25.15 -0.52 -3.30
N LEU A 72 -25.02 0.76 -3.69
CA LEU A 72 -23.80 1.30 -4.30
C LEU A 72 -22.57 0.97 -3.46
N ASP A 73 -22.62 1.19 -2.15
CA ASP A 73 -21.51 0.94 -1.22
C ASP A 73 -21.03 -0.53 -1.17
N SER A 74 -21.88 -1.46 -1.61
CA SER A 74 -21.55 -2.89 -1.68
C SER A 74 -20.96 -3.31 -3.03
N TYR A 75 -21.38 -2.66 -4.12
CA TYR A 75 -21.01 -3.02 -5.49
C TYR A 75 -19.83 -2.20 -6.05
N LEU A 76 -19.79 -0.90 -5.76
CA LEU A 76 -18.72 -0.01 -6.21
C LEU A 76 -17.32 -0.51 -5.81
N PRO A 77 -17.08 -0.98 -4.56
CA PRO A 77 -15.77 -1.50 -4.18
C PRO A 77 -15.29 -2.67 -5.02
N LYS A 78 -16.19 -3.53 -5.48
CA LYS A 78 -15.83 -4.69 -6.31
C LYS A 78 -15.31 -4.26 -7.67
N LEU A 79 -15.97 -3.28 -8.30
CA LEU A 79 -15.53 -2.73 -9.60
C LEU A 79 -14.17 -2.04 -9.49
N VAL A 80 -13.99 -1.20 -8.47
CA VAL A 80 -12.76 -0.44 -8.27
C VAL A 80 -11.59 -1.37 -7.93
N ARG A 81 -11.79 -2.37 -7.05
CA ARG A 81 -10.77 -3.38 -6.73
C ARG A 81 -10.40 -4.26 -7.92
N ALA A 82 -11.31 -4.44 -8.88
CA ALA A 82 -11.02 -5.10 -10.15
C ALA A 82 -10.25 -4.18 -11.14
N GLY A 83 -9.78 -3.03 -10.69
CA GLY A 83 -9.01 -2.08 -11.49
C GLY A 83 -9.86 -1.26 -12.47
N LYS A 84 -11.19 -1.18 -12.27
CA LYS A 84 -12.06 -0.41 -13.16
C LYS A 84 -12.25 1.02 -12.65
N ARG A 85 -12.25 1.97 -13.58
CA ARG A 85 -12.72 3.34 -13.33
C ARG A 85 -14.23 3.33 -13.41
N VAL A 86 -14.90 4.02 -12.48
CA VAL A 86 -16.36 4.00 -12.37
C VAL A 86 -16.88 5.42 -12.32
N ALA A 87 -17.70 5.81 -13.30
CA ALA A 87 -18.38 7.09 -13.35
C ALA A 87 -19.76 6.96 -12.73
N ILE A 88 -20.01 7.65 -11.62
CA ILE A 88 -21.30 7.70 -10.95
C ILE A 88 -22.10 8.85 -11.55
N CYS A 89 -23.24 8.53 -12.15
CA CYS A 89 -24.11 9.48 -12.82
C CYS A 89 -25.47 9.53 -12.13
N ASP A 90 -25.71 10.62 -11.41
CA ASP A 90 -26.94 10.84 -10.66
C ASP A 90 -27.91 11.81 -11.33
N GLN A 91 -29.14 11.84 -10.83
CA GLN A 91 -30.17 12.78 -11.20
C GLN A 91 -29.87 14.14 -10.55
N LEU A 92 -29.71 15.19 -11.37
CA LEU A 92 -29.40 16.55 -10.90
C LEU A 92 -30.66 17.35 -10.56
N GLU A 93 -31.85 16.81 -10.84
CA GLU A 93 -33.14 17.43 -10.64
C GLU A 93 -34.09 16.45 -9.92
N ASP A 94 -34.98 16.99 -9.10
CA ASP A 94 -36.02 16.16 -8.47
C ASP A 94 -37.02 15.65 -9.54
N PRO A 95 -37.18 14.33 -9.69
CA PRO A 95 -38.13 13.74 -10.63
C PRO A 95 -39.58 14.19 -10.40
N LYS A 96 -39.95 14.55 -9.18
CA LYS A 96 -41.30 15.00 -8.83
C LYS A 96 -41.61 16.41 -9.36
N LEU A 97 -40.60 17.24 -9.56
CA LEU A 97 -40.74 18.63 -10.02
C LEU A 97 -40.64 18.77 -11.54
N THR A 98 -40.19 17.76 -12.26
CA THR A 98 -39.89 17.82 -13.69
C THR A 98 -40.88 16.97 -14.51
N LYS A 99 -41.59 17.61 -15.48
CA LYS A 99 -42.45 16.91 -16.46
C LYS A 99 -41.66 16.39 -17.68
N LYS A 100 -40.37 16.74 -17.80
CA LYS A 100 -39.47 16.33 -18.87
C LYS A 100 -38.53 15.22 -18.40
N LEU A 101 -37.69 14.69 -19.32
CA LEU A 101 -36.62 13.76 -18.92
C LEU A 101 -35.71 14.43 -17.89
N VAL A 102 -35.54 13.79 -16.74
CA VAL A 102 -34.68 14.28 -15.64
C VAL A 102 -33.26 14.43 -16.14
N LYS A 103 -32.65 15.57 -15.87
CA LYS A 103 -31.25 15.85 -16.21
C LYS A 103 -30.33 15.04 -15.31
N ARG A 104 -29.33 14.39 -15.91
CA ARG A 104 -28.33 13.59 -15.19
C ARG A 104 -26.93 14.13 -15.50
N GLY A 105 -26.02 13.92 -14.58
CA GLY A 105 -24.62 14.29 -14.75
C GLY A 105 -23.72 13.43 -13.87
N ILE A 106 -22.44 13.39 -14.19
CA ILE A 106 -21.46 12.72 -13.38
C ILE A 106 -21.25 13.54 -12.12
N THR A 107 -21.46 12.88 -10.97
CA THR A 107 -21.24 13.45 -9.65
C THR A 107 -19.86 13.08 -9.10
N GLU A 108 -19.33 11.95 -9.54
CA GLU A 108 -18.02 11.47 -9.11
C GLU A 108 -17.46 10.46 -10.12
N LEU A 109 -16.15 10.50 -10.35
CA LEU A 109 -15.41 9.48 -11.07
C LEU A 109 -14.46 8.78 -10.08
N VAL A 110 -14.83 7.58 -9.64
CA VAL A 110 -14.05 6.79 -8.70
C VAL A 110 -13.06 5.92 -9.46
N THR A 111 -11.78 5.99 -9.07
CA THR A 111 -10.70 5.23 -9.69
C THR A 111 -9.90 4.47 -8.62
N PRO A 112 -9.07 3.49 -9.00
CA PRO A 112 -8.24 2.77 -8.01
C PRO A 112 -7.37 3.68 -7.15
N GLY A 113 -6.82 4.75 -7.74
CA GLY A 113 -5.94 5.71 -7.04
C GLY A 113 -6.68 6.84 -6.33
N VAL A 114 -7.96 7.07 -6.67
CA VAL A 114 -8.73 8.19 -6.13
C VAL A 114 -10.01 7.68 -5.51
N SER A 115 -9.98 7.43 -4.20
CA SER A 115 -11.14 7.00 -3.42
C SER A 115 -11.07 7.50 -1.98
N ILE A 116 -12.22 7.90 -1.44
CA ILE A 116 -12.40 8.29 -0.03
C ILE A 116 -13.34 7.30 0.67
N ASN A 117 -13.88 6.34 -0.05
CA ASN A 117 -14.84 5.37 0.47
C ASN A 117 -14.13 4.27 1.29
N ASP A 118 -14.45 4.18 2.59
CA ASP A 118 -13.83 3.19 3.50
C ASP A 118 -14.02 1.74 3.07
N ASN A 119 -15.10 1.41 2.34
CA ASN A 119 -15.33 0.07 1.84
C ASN A 119 -14.37 -0.33 0.72
N ILE A 120 -13.73 0.65 0.07
CA ILE A 120 -12.71 0.44 -0.96
C ILE A 120 -11.32 0.36 -0.31
N LEU A 121 -11.06 1.21 0.68
CA LEU A 121 -9.77 1.43 1.31
C LEU A 121 -9.42 0.33 2.32
N ASN A 122 -8.12 0.00 2.41
CA ASN A 122 -7.59 -0.73 3.55
C ASN A 122 -7.23 0.28 4.66
N HIS A 123 -7.72 0.05 5.88
CA HIS A 123 -7.47 0.97 7.01
C HIS A 123 -5.99 1.07 7.38
N LYS A 124 -5.23 0.00 7.21
CA LYS A 124 -3.81 -0.09 7.58
C LYS A 124 -2.84 0.33 6.47
N GLU A 125 -3.35 0.68 5.28
CA GLU A 125 -2.54 1.04 4.11
C GLU A 125 -2.97 2.38 3.53
N ASN A 126 -2.01 3.09 2.95
CA ASN A 126 -2.28 4.25 2.11
C ASN A 126 -2.81 3.83 0.73
N ASN A 127 -3.60 4.70 0.11
CA ASN A 127 -4.12 4.51 -1.24
C ASN A 127 -3.52 5.56 -2.18
N PHE A 128 -2.27 5.34 -2.59
CA PHE A 128 -1.56 6.32 -3.40
C PHE A 128 -2.00 6.32 -4.87
N LEU A 129 -2.26 7.50 -5.38
CA LEU A 129 -2.19 7.89 -6.77
C LEU A 129 -0.78 8.40 -7.03
N ALA A 130 -0.13 7.99 -8.12
CA ALA A 130 1.16 8.54 -8.53
C ALA A 130 1.07 9.26 -9.88
N ALA A 131 1.98 10.20 -10.13
CA ALA A 131 2.22 10.75 -11.45
C ALA A 131 3.72 10.77 -11.74
N ILE A 132 4.10 10.46 -12.99
CA ILE A 132 5.48 10.47 -13.42
C ILE A 132 5.64 11.36 -14.65
N HIS A 133 6.67 12.19 -14.61
CA HIS A 133 7.13 12.97 -15.76
C HIS A 133 8.57 12.63 -16.08
N PHE A 134 8.81 12.20 -17.33
CA PHE A 134 10.13 11.78 -17.79
C PHE A 134 10.94 12.96 -18.31
N GLY A 135 12.08 13.22 -17.69
CA GLY A 135 13.12 14.07 -18.26
C GLY A 135 14.06 13.30 -19.18
N LYS A 136 15.25 13.88 -19.41
CA LYS A 136 16.29 13.27 -20.25
C LYS A 136 17.00 12.13 -19.50
N ASP A 137 17.54 12.43 -18.33
CA ASP A 137 18.34 11.50 -17.51
C ASP A 137 17.71 11.25 -16.12
N VAL A 138 16.73 12.05 -15.75
CA VAL A 138 16.02 11.99 -14.47
C VAL A 138 14.51 11.99 -14.68
N CYS A 139 13.76 11.49 -13.71
CA CYS A 139 12.32 11.50 -13.70
C CYS A 139 11.81 12.25 -12.47
N GLY A 140 10.71 12.99 -12.63
CA GLY A 140 9.95 13.54 -11.53
C GLY A 140 8.80 12.61 -11.18
N ILE A 141 8.56 12.41 -9.90
CA ILE A 141 7.44 11.61 -9.41
C ILE A 141 6.72 12.33 -8.28
N ALA A 142 5.41 12.15 -8.22
CA ALA A 142 4.60 12.60 -7.11
C ALA A 142 3.65 11.50 -6.67
N PHE A 143 3.31 11.48 -5.40
CA PHE A 143 2.36 10.55 -4.78
C PHE A 143 1.34 11.33 -3.96
N LEU A 144 0.08 11.00 -4.10
CA LEU A 144 -1.00 11.57 -3.30
C LEU A 144 -1.91 10.46 -2.78
N ASP A 145 -2.16 10.46 -1.48
CA ASP A 145 -3.28 9.74 -0.88
C ASP A 145 -4.40 10.74 -0.55
N ILE A 146 -5.44 10.76 -1.38
CA ILE A 146 -6.57 11.68 -1.19
C ILE A 146 -7.34 11.39 0.11
N SER A 147 -7.31 10.15 0.61
CA SER A 147 -8.01 9.77 1.82
C SER A 147 -7.35 10.29 3.11
N THR A 148 -6.07 10.65 3.06
CA THR A 148 -5.29 11.18 4.20
C THR A 148 -4.81 12.61 3.98
N GLY A 149 -4.77 13.07 2.73
CA GLY A 149 -4.21 14.36 2.34
C GLY A 149 -2.68 14.36 2.24
N GLU A 150 -2.04 13.19 2.30
CA GLU A 150 -0.59 13.08 2.18
C GLU A 150 -0.15 13.28 0.74
N PHE A 151 0.66 14.31 0.48
CA PHE A 151 1.15 14.67 -0.84
C PHE A 151 2.67 14.78 -0.84
N LEU A 152 3.33 13.91 -1.61
CA LEU A 152 4.77 13.73 -1.64
C LEU A 152 5.31 13.91 -3.05
N THR A 153 6.53 14.43 -3.19
CA THR A 153 7.21 14.56 -4.49
C THR A 153 8.69 14.27 -4.39
N ALA A 154 9.25 13.74 -5.47
CA ALA A 154 10.68 13.50 -5.61
C ALA A 154 11.13 13.69 -7.07
N GLU A 155 12.43 13.83 -7.25
CA GLU A 155 13.08 13.85 -8.55
C GLU A 155 14.39 13.08 -8.44
N GLY A 156 14.69 12.20 -9.39
CA GLY A 156 15.89 11.40 -9.39
C GLY A 156 16.02 10.47 -10.58
N THR A 157 16.99 9.57 -10.54
CA THR A 157 17.21 8.56 -11.59
C THR A 157 16.04 7.59 -11.71
N VAL A 158 15.97 6.89 -12.83
CA VAL A 158 14.95 5.84 -13.05
C VAL A 158 14.97 4.80 -11.94
N ASP A 159 16.15 4.37 -11.49
CA ASP A 159 16.32 3.42 -10.40
C ASP A 159 15.77 3.93 -9.07
N TYR A 160 15.97 5.22 -8.77
CA TYR A 160 15.41 5.83 -7.57
C TYR A 160 13.89 5.89 -7.62
N VAL A 161 13.33 6.26 -8.78
CA VAL A 161 11.89 6.29 -8.99
C VAL A 161 11.28 4.88 -8.95
N ASP A 162 11.94 3.84 -9.50
CA ASP A 162 11.49 2.44 -9.38
C ASP A 162 11.40 2.01 -7.90
N LYS A 163 12.36 2.39 -7.07
CA LYS A 163 12.32 2.12 -5.63
C LYS A 163 11.14 2.80 -4.95
N LEU A 164 10.88 4.07 -5.26
CA LEU A 164 9.74 4.79 -4.70
C LEU A 164 8.42 4.14 -5.14
N LEU A 165 8.27 3.79 -6.42
CA LEU A 165 7.10 3.09 -6.92
C LEU A 165 6.86 1.74 -6.22
N ASN A 166 7.94 0.99 -5.95
CA ASN A 166 7.84 -0.27 -5.22
C ASN A 166 7.44 -0.07 -3.76
N ASN A 167 8.02 0.92 -3.09
CA ASN A 167 7.79 1.16 -1.67
C ASN A 167 6.41 1.77 -1.39
N PHE A 168 5.97 2.73 -2.22
CA PHE A 168 4.65 3.34 -2.09
C PHE A 168 3.53 2.51 -2.72
N SER A 169 3.86 1.62 -3.67
CA SER A 169 2.92 0.72 -4.35
C SER A 169 1.62 1.40 -4.79
N PRO A 170 1.69 2.45 -5.63
CA PRO A 170 0.53 3.22 -6.01
C PRO A 170 -0.49 2.34 -6.72
N LYS A 171 -1.78 2.60 -6.47
CA LYS A 171 -2.89 1.87 -7.08
C LYS A 171 -3.17 2.32 -8.51
N GLU A 172 -2.72 3.53 -8.86
CA GLU A 172 -2.87 4.12 -10.18
C GLU A 172 -1.69 5.06 -10.46
N VAL A 173 -1.21 5.08 -11.71
CA VAL A 173 -0.09 5.93 -12.14
C VAL A 173 -0.49 6.75 -13.35
N LEU A 174 -0.30 8.04 -13.27
CA LEU A 174 -0.55 9.00 -14.32
C LEU A 174 0.73 9.23 -15.13
N VAL A 175 0.62 9.16 -16.43
CA VAL A 175 1.73 9.44 -17.35
C VAL A 175 1.27 10.36 -18.48
N GLU A 176 2.21 11.02 -19.12
CA GLU A 176 1.98 11.81 -20.32
C GLU A 176 1.55 10.91 -21.50
N ARG A 177 0.65 11.39 -22.34
CA ARG A 177 0.16 10.66 -23.51
C ARG A 177 1.31 10.18 -24.38
N GLY A 178 1.29 8.88 -24.76
CA GLY A 178 2.36 8.24 -25.53
C GLY A 178 3.57 7.78 -24.72
N SER A 179 3.64 8.09 -23.43
CA SER A 179 4.73 7.67 -22.54
C SER A 179 4.53 6.30 -21.92
N ARG A 180 3.39 5.65 -22.14
CA ARG A 180 3.05 4.34 -21.56
C ARG A 180 4.10 3.26 -21.84
N LYS A 181 4.56 3.13 -23.09
CA LYS A 181 5.60 2.15 -23.43
C LYS A 181 6.89 2.42 -22.69
N ARG A 182 7.35 3.67 -22.66
CA ARG A 182 8.54 4.07 -21.90
C ARG A 182 8.41 3.75 -20.40
N PHE A 183 7.22 3.93 -19.85
CA PHE A 183 6.95 3.58 -18.46
C PHE A 183 7.01 2.06 -18.23
N GLU A 184 6.34 1.27 -19.09
CA GLU A 184 6.31 -0.19 -18.98
C GLU A 184 7.71 -0.81 -19.19
N GLU A 185 8.53 -0.24 -20.06
CA GLU A 185 9.93 -0.63 -20.25
C GLU A 185 10.81 -0.31 -19.03
N ALA A 186 10.59 0.84 -18.39
CA ALA A 186 11.37 1.26 -17.22
C ALA A 186 10.96 0.58 -15.91
N PHE A 187 9.66 0.38 -15.67
CA PHE A 187 9.10 -0.03 -14.37
C PHE A 187 8.28 -1.31 -14.40
N GLY A 188 8.07 -1.88 -15.60
CA GLY A 188 7.29 -3.10 -15.81
C GLY A 188 5.78 -2.85 -15.96
N PRO A 189 5.01 -3.88 -16.44
CA PRO A 189 3.60 -3.74 -16.83
C PRO A 189 2.60 -3.89 -15.67
N ARG A 190 3.06 -4.02 -14.43
CA ARG A 190 2.23 -4.35 -13.26
C ARG A 190 1.35 -3.22 -12.74
N PHE A 191 1.56 -1.98 -13.20
CA PHE A 191 0.86 -0.80 -12.71
C PHE A 191 -0.38 -0.50 -13.54
N PHE A 192 -1.41 0.00 -12.88
CA PHE A 192 -2.56 0.56 -13.56
C PHE A 192 -2.23 1.97 -14.06
N ILE A 193 -2.07 2.12 -15.38
CA ILE A 193 -1.57 3.36 -16.00
C ILE A 193 -2.73 4.11 -16.65
N PHE A 194 -2.82 5.41 -16.38
CA PHE A 194 -3.71 6.34 -17.06
C PHE A 194 -2.91 7.46 -17.73
N GLU A 195 -3.23 7.71 -19.01
CA GLU A 195 -2.54 8.73 -19.82
C GLU A 195 -3.31 10.05 -19.79
N LEU A 196 -2.60 11.14 -19.50
CA LEU A 196 -3.11 12.50 -19.55
C LEU A 196 -2.50 13.24 -20.75
N ASP A 197 -3.15 14.31 -21.19
CA ASP A 197 -2.69 15.13 -22.30
C ASP A 197 -1.35 15.83 -21.98
N ASP A 198 -0.50 15.99 -22.99
CA ASP A 198 0.87 16.50 -22.89
C ASP A 198 0.94 17.89 -22.22
N TRP A 199 -0.04 18.77 -22.49
CA TRP A 199 -0.08 20.11 -21.90
C TRP A 199 -0.24 20.10 -20.36
N VAL A 200 -0.74 19.03 -19.79
CA VAL A 200 -0.87 18.86 -18.33
C VAL A 200 0.52 18.77 -17.67
N PHE A 201 1.48 18.17 -18.39
CA PHE A 201 2.86 17.98 -17.94
C PHE A 201 3.79 19.13 -18.32
N THR A 202 3.26 20.34 -18.38
CA THR A 202 4.07 21.54 -18.58
C THR A 202 4.38 22.22 -17.24
N SER A 203 5.56 22.83 -17.13
CA SER A 203 5.99 23.50 -15.89
C SER A 203 5.09 24.68 -15.53
N GLU A 204 4.58 25.39 -16.52
CA GLU A 204 3.66 26.55 -16.33
C GLU A 204 2.32 26.07 -15.75
N ALA A 205 1.66 25.12 -16.42
CA ALA A 205 0.37 24.60 -15.97
C ALA A 205 0.45 23.95 -14.57
N ALA A 206 1.54 23.25 -14.27
CA ALA A 206 1.75 22.62 -12.98
C ALA A 206 1.97 23.66 -11.86
N ASN A 207 2.83 24.65 -12.10
CA ASN A 207 3.07 25.71 -11.12
C ASN A 207 1.79 26.51 -10.82
N ASP A 208 1.06 26.92 -11.85
CA ASP A 208 -0.18 27.69 -11.67
C ASP A 208 -1.21 26.96 -10.82
N ARG A 209 -1.36 25.64 -11.04
CA ARG A 209 -2.27 24.81 -10.23
C ARG A 209 -1.83 24.67 -8.79
N LEU A 210 -0.56 24.38 -8.55
CA LEU A 210 -0.02 24.26 -7.20
C LEU A 210 -0.09 25.58 -6.43
N LEU A 211 0.29 26.69 -7.08
CA LEU A 211 0.20 28.01 -6.45
C LEU A 211 -1.25 28.40 -6.11
N LYS A 212 -2.18 28.09 -7.02
CA LYS A 212 -3.60 28.33 -6.79
C LYS A 212 -4.15 27.43 -5.66
N HIS A 213 -3.78 26.15 -5.65
CA HIS A 213 -4.26 25.20 -4.63
C HIS A 213 -3.77 25.56 -3.24
N PHE A 214 -2.47 25.88 -3.09
CA PHE A 214 -1.87 26.23 -1.80
C PHE A 214 -2.01 27.72 -1.43
N GLU A 215 -2.66 28.51 -2.28
CA GLU A 215 -2.85 29.96 -2.09
C GLU A 215 -1.54 30.71 -1.81
N THR A 216 -0.46 30.31 -2.50
CA THR A 216 0.88 30.87 -2.29
C THR A 216 1.41 31.57 -3.53
N LYS A 217 2.39 32.46 -3.34
CA LYS A 217 3.08 33.14 -4.45
C LYS A 217 4.26 32.32 -5.02
N ASN A 218 4.76 31.35 -4.30
CA ASN A 218 5.87 30.49 -4.72
C ASN A 218 5.92 29.20 -3.90
N LEU A 219 6.63 28.20 -4.38
CA LEU A 219 6.78 26.89 -3.74
C LEU A 219 8.00 26.77 -2.82
N LYS A 220 8.68 27.89 -2.47
CA LYS A 220 9.88 27.87 -1.62
C LYS A 220 9.60 27.33 -0.23
N GLY A 221 8.47 27.67 0.35
CA GLY A 221 8.07 27.22 1.68
C GLY A 221 7.92 25.69 1.80
N PHE A 222 7.66 25.00 0.70
CA PHE A 222 7.56 23.54 0.64
C PHE A 222 8.91 22.85 0.36
N GLY A 223 9.98 23.62 0.07
CA GLY A 223 11.32 23.05 -0.23
C GLY A 223 11.42 22.33 -1.58
N VAL A 224 10.43 22.45 -2.46
CA VAL A 224 10.34 21.70 -3.74
C VAL A 224 10.70 22.51 -4.98
N GLN A 225 11.05 23.78 -4.85
CA GLN A 225 11.26 24.71 -5.99
C GLN A 225 12.30 24.23 -7.01
N HIS A 226 13.30 23.49 -6.59
CA HIS A 226 14.36 22.94 -7.44
C HIS A 226 13.99 21.61 -8.10
N LEU A 227 12.93 20.95 -7.66
CA LEU A 227 12.42 19.69 -8.22
C LEU A 227 11.51 19.97 -9.41
N LYS A 228 12.07 20.42 -10.54
CA LYS A 228 11.28 20.87 -11.71
C LYS A 228 10.33 19.81 -12.24
N LEU A 229 10.80 18.58 -12.41
CA LEU A 229 10.01 17.47 -12.91
C LEU A 229 9.06 16.94 -11.85
N GLY A 230 9.48 16.91 -10.57
CA GLY A 230 8.61 16.55 -9.45
C GLY A 230 7.42 17.50 -9.28
N VAL A 231 7.65 18.80 -9.47
CA VAL A 231 6.59 19.81 -9.46
C VAL A 231 5.60 19.58 -10.62
N VAL A 232 6.09 19.25 -11.82
CA VAL A 232 5.25 18.90 -12.98
C VAL A 232 4.38 17.69 -12.66
N ALA A 233 4.95 16.62 -12.13
CA ALA A 233 4.20 15.44 -11.72
C ALA A 233 3.14 15.77 -10.65
N SER A 234 3.47 16.63 -9.68
CA SER A 234 2.53 17.09 -8.64
C SER A 234 1.35 17.87 -9.23
N GLY A 235 1.62 18.76 -10.19
CA GLY A 235 0.56 19.50 -10.89
C GLY A 235 -0.36 18.62 -11.72
N ALA A 236 0.16 17.53 -12.30
CA ALA A 236 -0.62 16.55 -13.05
C ALA A 236 -1.61 15.81 -12.13
N ILE A 237 -1.22 15.48 -10.91
CA ILE A 237 -2.12 14.89 -9.90
C ILE A 237 -3.29 15.84 -9.60
N LEU A 238 -3.03 17.11 -9.30
CA LEU A 238 -4.12 18.07 -9.01
C LEU A 238 -5.07 18.24 -10.20
N TYR A 239 -4.53 18.26 -11.43
CA TYR A 239 -5.36 18.27 -12.62
C TYR A 239 -6.28 17.05 -12.72
N TYR A 240 -5.74 15.87 -12.41
CA TYR A 240 -6.51 14.65 -12.46
C TYR A 240 -7.63 14.62 -11.41
N LEU A 241 -7.41 15.20 -10.23
CA LEU A 241 -8.47 15.37 -9.23
C LEU A 241 -9.60 16.25 -9.75
N ASP A 242 -9.29 17.34 -10.46
CA ASP A 242 -10.31 18.19 -11.09
C ASP A 242 -11.10 17.40 -12.16
N GLN A 243 -10.42 16.61 -13.00
CA GLN A 243 -11.08 15.77 -13.99
C GLN A 243 -12.00 14.70 -13.37
N THR A 244 -11.63 14.18 -12.21
CA THR A 244 -12.40 13.15 -11.49
C THR A 244 -13.48 13.75 -10.58
N GLN A 245 -13.74 15.05 -10.69
CA GLN A 245 -14.74 15.81 -9.90
C GLN A 245 -14.45 15.88 -8.40
N HIS A 246 -13.17 15.75 -8.01
CA HIS A 246 -12.72 15.96 -6.64
C HIS A 246 -12.25 17.41 -6.45
N THR A 247 -13.20 18.34 -6.33
CA THR A 247 -12.92 19.80 -6.26
C THR A 247 -12.70 20.30 -4.82
N HIS A 248 -13.24 19.59 -3.83
CA HIS A 248 -13.09 19.95 -2.42
C HIS A 248 -11.91 19.20 -1.79
N ILE A 249 -10.71 19.73 -1.95
CA ILE A 249 -9.44 19.08 -1.53
C ILE A 249 -8.64 19.95 -0.56
N SER A 250 -9.30 20.75 0.26
CA SER A 250 -8.67 21.65 1.24
C SER A 250 -7.86 20.93 2.32
N HIS A 251 -8.04 19.63 2.49
CA HIS A 251 -7.23 18.79 3.38
C HIS A 251 -5.85 18.45 2.80
N ILE A 252 -5.58 18.70 1.52
CA ILE A 252 -4.24 18.61 0.96
C ILE A 252 -3.54 19.95 1.27
N THR A 253 -2.98 20.04 2.47
CA THR A 253 -2.45 21.29 3.02
C THR A 253 -0.97 21.52 2.73
N SER A 254 -0.24 20.49 2.30
CA SER A 254 1.20 20.58 2.09
C SER A 254 1.68 19.64 0.98
N LEU A 255 2.82 19.98 0.37
CA LEU A 255 3.57 19.15 -0.55
C LEU A 255 4.96 18.92 0.04
N SER A 256 5.27 17.67 0.39
CA SER A 256 6.51 17.30 1.05
C SER A 256 7.49 16.66 0.07
N ARG A 257 8.77 17.02 0.21
CA ARG A 257 9.85 16.39 -0.55
C ARG A 257 10.26 15.07 0.08
N ILE A 258 10.46 14.04 -0.73
CA ILE A 258 11.15 12.80 -0.31
C ILE A 258 12.65 13.01 -0.53
N GLU A 259 13.43 13.00 0.56
CA GLU A 259 14.88 13.18 0.53
C GLU A 259 15.56 11.82 0.50
N GLU A 260 16.23 11.49 -0.61
CA GLU A 260 16.96 10.22 -0.79
C GLU A 260 18.06 10.03 0.27
N ASP A 261 18.76 11.11 0.59
CA ASP A 261 19.89 11.08 1.52
C ASP A 261 19.53 10.82 2.98
N ARG A 262 18.26 10.98 3.35
CA ARG A 262 17.80 10.85 4.72
C ARG A 262 17.53 9.40 5.14
N TYR A 263 17.29 8.52 4.17
CA TYR A 263 16.83 7.17 4.43
C TYR A 263 17.80 6.10 3.90
N VAL A 264 17.78 4.94 4.55
CA VAL A 264 18.46 3.75 4.07
C VAL A 264 17.86 3.31 2.75
N ARG A 265 18.74 3.05 1.78
CA ARG A 265 18.30 2.57 0.48
C ARG A 265 18.01 1.08 0.53
N LEU A 266 16.75 0.71 0.30
CA LEU A 266 16.28 -0.66 0.13
C LEU A 266 15.79 -0.83 -1.31
N ASP A 267 16.29 -1.83 -2.01
CA ASP A 267 15.75 -2.19 -3.32
C ASP A 267 14.54 -3.13 -3.20
N LYS A 268 13.85 -3.35 -4.31
CA LYS A 268 12.66 -4.24 -4.35
C LYS A 268 12.98 -5.68 -3.96
N PHE A 269 14.19 -6.15 -4.29
CA PHE A 269 14.62 -7.51 -3.99
C PHE A 269 14.85 -7.66 -2.49
N THR A 270 15.48 -6.67 -1.86
CA THR A 270 15.70 -6.62 -0.42
C THR A 270 14.39 -6.56 0.37
N VAL A 271 13.45 -5.68 -0.02
CA VAL A 271 12.13 -5.59 0.63
C VAL A 271 11.39 -6.94 0.57
N ARG A 272 11.41 -7.59 -0.60
CA ARG A 272 10.77 -8.90 -0.81
C ARG A 272 11.52 -10.03 -0.11
N SER A 273 12.85 -10.09 -0.23
CA SER A 273 13.69 -11.15 0.33
C SER A 273 13.68 -11.17 1.85
N LEU A 274 13.64 -9.98 2.50
CA LEU A 274 13.53 -9.84 3.94
C LEU A 274 12.09 -9.94 4.45
N GLU A 275 11.10 -10.05 3.55
CA GLU A 275 9.67 -10.10 3.89
C GLU A 275 9.27 -8.97 4.85
N LEU A 276 9.61 -7.72 4.47
CA LEU A 276 9.47 -6.58 5.38
C LEU A 276 8.01 -6.21 5.65
N VAL A 277 7.17 -6.18 4.61
CA VAL A 277 5.77 -5.69 4.69
C VAL A 277 4.75 -6.65 4.08
N SER A 278 5.21 -7.69 3.43
CA SER A 278 4.40 -8.76 2.83
C SER A 278 5.22 -10.02 2.68
N THR A 279 4.58 -11.16 2.64
CA THR A 279 5.21 -12.47 2.48
C THR A 279 4.93 -13.06 1.11
N MET A 280 5.76 -14.01 0.68
CA MET A 280 5.53 -14.74 -0.57
C MET A 280 4.40 -15.75 -0.44
N ASN A 281 4.16 -16.27 0.75
CA ASN A 281 3.11 -17.23 1.06
C ASN A 281 1.98 -16.52 1.81
N GLU A 282 0.73 -16.79 1.47
CA GLU A 282 -0.44 -16.18 2.12
C GLU A 282 -0.50 -16.40 3.64
N GLU A 283 0.02 -17.51 4.12
CA GLU A 283 0.09 -17.86 5.56
C GLU A 283 1.40 -17.41 6.24
N GLY A 284 2.27 -16.70 5.52
CA GLY A 284 3.53 -16.20 6.05
C GLY A 284 3.34 -15.06 7.05
N THR A 285 4.40 -14.77 7.80
CA THR A 285 4.46 -13.62 8.74
C THR A 285 5.57 -12.68 8.30
N SER A 286 5.26 -11.42 8.06
CA SER A 286 6.24 -10.39 7.70
C SER A 286 6.85 -9.74 8.94
N LEU A 287 7.89 -8.93 8.75
CA LEU A 287 8.43 -8.09 9.84
C LEU A 287 7.36 -7.11 10.35
N LEU A 288 6.57 -6.54 9.45
CA LEU A 288 5.46 -5.65 9.83
C LEU A 288 4.47 -6.35 10.76
N ASP A 289 4.07 -7.60 10.48
CA ASP A 289 3.13 -8.34 11.32
C ASP A 289 3.67 -8.58 12.73
N VAL A 290 4.99 -8.74 12.87
CA VAL A 290 5.64 -8.87 14.19
C VAL A 290 5.64 -7.54 14.95
N LEU A 291 5.93 -6.43 14.25
CA LEU A 291 6.11 -5.11 14.85
C LEU A 291 4.80 -4.34 15.02
N ASP A 292 3.74 -4.61 14.24
CA ASP A 292 2.47 -3.89 14.29
C ASP A 292 1.62 -4.31 15.49
N LYS A 293 1.80 -3.58 16.60
CA LYS A 293 0.94 -3.59 17.79
C LYS A 293 0.31 -2.22 17.98
N THR A 294 0.24 -1.43 16.91
CA THR A 294 -0.43 -0.13 16.91
C THR A 294 -1.92 -0.30 17.14
N VAL A 295 -2.54 0.70 17.74
CA VAL A 295 -3.97 0.70 18.07
C VAL A 295 -4.76 1.63 17.16
N SER A 296 -4.09 2.52 16.43
CA SER A 296 -4.69 3.42 15.46
C SER A 296 -4.33 3.07 14.02
N PRO A 297 -5.24 3.27 13.05
CA PRO A 297 -4.91 3.08 11.62
C PRO A 297 -3.76 3.98 11.13
N MET A 298 -3.66 5.19 11.67
CA MET A 298 -2.59 6.15 11.38
C MET A 298 -1.22 5.61 11.80
N GLY A 299 -1.15 5.00 12.99
CA GLY A 299 0.05 4.33 13.49
C GLY A 299 0.48 3.18 12.58
N SER A 300 -0.45 2.31 12.15
CA SER A 300 -0.16 1.21 11.22
C SER A 300 0.40 1.70 9.89
N ARG A 301 -0.21 2.73 9.28
CA ARG A 301 0.29 3.33 8.03
C ARG A 301 1.69 3.93 8.21
N MET A 302 1.91 4.63 9.30
CA MET A 302 3.21 5.24 9.64
C MET A 302 4.28 4.17 9.90
N LEU A 303 3.97 3.11 10.63
CA LEU A 303 4.89 2.01 10.91
C LEU A 303 5.34 1.31 9.61
N ARG A 304 4.41 1.02 8.71
CA ARG A 304 4.72 0.48 7.38
C ARG A 304 5.73 1.37 6.64
N ARG A 305 5.54 2.68 6.70
CA ARG A 305 6.45 3.65 6.09
C ARG A 305 7.82 3.64 6.76
N TRP A 306 7.88 3.60 8.09
CA TRP A 306 9.15 3.58 8.81
C TRP A 306 9.99 2.35 8.48
N ILE A 307 9.37 1.20 8.29
CA ILE A 307 10.06 -0.04 7.88
C ILE A 307 10.66 0.10 6.46
N LEU A 308 9.94 0.72 5.54
CA LEU A 308 10.37 0.91 4.15
C LEU A 308 11.37 2.07 3.98
N PHE A 309 11.41 3.02 4.94
CA PHE A 309 12.28 4.18 4.96
C PHE A 309 13.03 4.32 6.29
N PRO A 310 13.97 3.39 6.61
CA PRO A 310 14.77 3.49 7.82
C PRO A 310 15.68 4.72 7.78
N LEU A 311 15.96 5.30 8.96
CA LEU A 311 16.75 6.52 9.08
C LEU A 311 18.25 6.26 8.95
N LYS A 312 18.98 7.25 8.42
CA LYS A 312 20.45 7.26 8.43
C LYS A 312 21.05 8.18 9.51
N ASP A 313 20.24 9.07 10.08
CA ASP A 313 20.72 10.00 11.10
C ASP A 313 20.60 9.40 12.50
N VAL A 314 21.69 9.43 13.26
CA VAL A 314 21.76 8.87 14.63
C VAL A 314 20.81 9.61 15.58
N LYS A 315 20.76 10.95 15.50
CA LYS A 315 19.96 11.75 16.44
C LYS A 315 18.46 11.43 16.42
N PRO A 316 17.75 11.42 15.25
CA PRO A 316 16.35 11.02 15.21
C PRO A 316 16.10 9.56 15.63
N ILE A 317 17.09 8.67 15.41
CA ILE A 317 16.99 7.29 15.88
C ILE A 317 17.00 7.24 17.40
N HIS A 318 17.95 7.93 18.05
CA HIS A 318 18.02 8.01 19.51
C HIS A 318 16.75 8.65 20.09
N GLU A 319 16.26 9.75 19.50
CA GLU A 319 15.00 10.37 19.93
C GLU A 319 13.81 9.38 19.92
N ARG A 320 13.76 8.47 18.95
CA ARG A 320 12.75 7.40 18.92
C ARG A 320 12.99 6.38 20.05
N GLN A 321 14.24 5.94 20.21
CA GLN A 321 14.62 4.97 21.24
C GLN A 321 14.36 5.49 22.66
N ASP A 322 14.62 6.77 22.91
CA ASP A 322 14.37 7.41 24.21
C ASP A 322 12.87 7.37 24.55
N VAL A 323 12.01 7.68 23.58
CA VAL A 323 10.55 7.59 23.78
C VAL A 323 10.09 6.14 23.94
N VAL A 324 10.68 5.18 23.20
CA VAL A 324 10.38 3.75 23.38
C VAL A 324 10.74 3.33 24.82
N GLU A 325 11.89 3.74 25.33
CA GLU A 325 12.30 3.45 26.71
C GLU A 325 11.38 4.09 27.74
N TYR A 326 10.90 5.30 27.49
CA TYR A 326 9.90 5.94 28.34
C TYR A 326 8.62 5.11 28.43
N PHE A 327 8.11 4.60 27.32
CA PHE A 327 6.88 3.80 27.27
C PHE A 327 6.99 2.44 27.97
N PHE A 328 8.19 1.90 28.19
CA PHE A 328 8.36 0.74 29.08
C PHE A 328 7.94 1.02 30.52
N ARG A 329 8.10 2.28 30.97
CA ARG A 329 7.79 2.70 32.32
C ARG A 329 6.37 3.25 32.45
N HIS A 330 5.76 3.66 31.32
CA HIS A 330 4.48 4.37 31.25
C HIS A 330 3.56 3.75 30.19
N PRO A 331 3.04 2.53 30.42
CA PRO A 331 2.18 1.84 29.45
C PRO A 331 0.74 2.40 29.39
N GLU A 332 0.32 3.25 30.34
CA GLU A 332 -1.03 3.80 30.51
C GLU A 332 -1.50 4.67 29.31
N VAL A 333 -0.58 5.24 28.57
CA VAL A 333 -0.89 6.05 27.36
C VAL A 333 -1.64 5.22 26.30
N LYS A 334 -1.52 3.91 26.34
CA LYS A 334 -2.20 2.99 25.42
C LYS A 334 -3.72 3.16 25.43
N GLU A 335 -4.32 3.19 26.62
CA GLU A 335 -5.78 3.25 26.79
C GLU A 335 -6.36 4.54 26.20
N LEU A 336 -5.58 5.62 26.21
CA LEU A 336 -5.95 6.89 25.61
C LEU A 336 -5.83 6.83 24.08
N LEU A 337 -4.78 6.21 23.56
CA LEU A 337 -4.59 6.04 22.10
C LEU A 337 -5.65 5.12 21.48
N GLU A 338 -6.15 4.12 22.21
CA GLU A 338 -7.23 3.22 21.75
C GLU A 338 -8.55 3.95 21.52
N GLN A 339 -8.76 5.13 22.12
CA GLN A 339 -9.95 5.95 21.91
C GLN A 339 -9.86 6.81 20.65
N ILE A 340 -8.68 6.90 20.04
CA ILE A 340 -8.45 7.74 18.86
C ILE A 340 -8.69 6.92 17.60
N GLY A 341 -9.73 7.28 16.85
CA GLY A 341 -10.04 6.71 15.55
C GLY A 341 -9.11 7.24 14.45
N ASP A 342 -9.50 7.06 13.19
CA ASP A 342 -8.72 7.51 12.03
C ASP A 342 -8.93 9.01 11.75
N LEU A 343 -8.21 9.85 12.46
CA LEU A 343 -8.30 11.31 12.32
C LEU A 343 -7.97 11.81 10.91
N GLU A 344 -6.99 11.19 10.23
CA GLU A 344 -6.62 11.58 8.86
C GLU A 344 -7.80 11.40 7.90
N ARG A 345 -8.46 10.24 7.93
CA ARG A 345 -9.60 9.96 7.05
C ARG A 345 -10.87 10.69 7.45
N ILE A 346 -11.12 10.87 8.73
CA ILE A 346 -12.27 11.66 9.19
C ILE A 346 -12.14 13.11 8.72
N ILE A 347 -10.98 13.73 8.89
CA ILE A 347 -10.79 15.14 8.51
C ILE A 347 -10.81 15.34 6.98
N SER A 348 -10.35 14.36 6.22
CA SER A 348 -10.47 14.37 4.75
C SER A 348 -11.94 14.32 4.31
N LYS A 349 -12.78 13.53 4.98
CA LYS A 349 -14.24 13.51 4.74
C LYS A 349 -14.91 14.81 5.13
N VAL A 350 -14.44 15.48 6.18
CA VAL A 350 -14.89 16.84 6.53
C VAL A 350 -14.61 17.81 5.37
N ALA A 351 -13.40 17.79 4.83
CA ALA A 351 -13.02 18.67 3.72
C ALA A 351 -13.91 18.52 2.48
N VAL A 352 -14.29 17.27 2.15
CA VAL A 352 -15.15 16.98 1.00
C VAL A 352 -16.65 17.01 1.33
N GLY A 353 -17.03 17.34 2.57
CA GLY A 353 -18.44 17.40 3.00
C GLY A 353 -19.15 16.04 3.07
N ARG A 354 -18.40 14.94 3.22
CA ARG A 354 -18.95 13.56 3.26
C ARG A 354 -18.82 12.90 4.63
N VAL A 355 -18.47 13.65 5.66
CA VAL A 355 -18.39 13.16 7.03
C VAL A 355 -19.78 12.83 7.57
N SER A 356 -19.94 11.68 8.20
CA SER A 356 -21.18 11.28 8.85
C SER A 356 -21.30 11.85 10.28
N PRO A 357 -22.52 11.98 10.85
CA PRO A 357 -22.69 12.42 12.23
C PRO A 357 -21.95 11.55 13.26
N ARG A 358 -21.86 10.23 13.03
CA ARG A 358 -21.09 9.32 13.90
C ARG A 358 -19.59 9.58 13.85
N GLU A 359 -19.05 9.88 12.67
CA GLU A 359 -17.62 10.22 12.54
C GLU A 359 -17.30 11.56 13.22
N VAL A 360 -18.22 12.53 13.22
CA VAL A 360 -18.06 13.77 13.99
C VAL A 360 -18.03 13.49 15.50
N VAL A 361 -18.85 12.54 15.97
CA VAL A 361 -18.78 12.10 17.39
C VAL A 361 -17.47 11.37 17.68
N GLN A 362 -16.97 10.52 16.77
CA GLN A 362 -15.66 9.89 16.92
C GLN A 362 -14.54 10.94 16.98
N LEU A 363 -14.60 11.97 16.13
CA LEU A 363 -13.66 13.10 16.19
C LEU A 363 -13.69 13.80 17.56
N LYS A 364 -14.87 14.06 18.12
CA LYS A 364 -15.03 14.61 19.47
C LYS A 364 -14.34 13.74 20.53
N VAL A 365 -14.58 12.42 20.50
CA VAL A 365 -13.95 11.48 21.43
C VAL A 365 -12.44 11.50 21.31
N ALA A 366 -11.94 11.49 20.07
CA ALA A 366 -10.49 11.57 19.81
C ALA A 366 -9.88 12.88 20.32
N LEU A 367 -10.50 14.01 20.05
CA LEU A 367 -10.01 15.33 20.55
C LEU A 367 -10.02 15.40 22.08
N ARG A 368 -10.98 14.75 22.75
CA ARG A 368 -11.01 14.64 24.20
C ARG A 368 -9.84 13.81 24.73
N ALA A 369 -9.50 12.70 24.08
CA ALA A 369 -8.38 11.84 24.45
C ALA A 369 -7.01 12.49 24.21
N ILE A 370 -6.89 13.42 23.27
CA ILE A 370 -5.66 14.17 22.99
C ILE A 370 -5.23 15.05 24.18
N GLU A 371 -6.15 15.59 24.95
CA GLU A 371 -5.84 16.49 26.08
C GLU A 371 -5.00 15.78 27.16
N PRO A 372 -5.41 14.66 27.75
CA PRO A 372 -4.59 13.93 28.70
C PRO A 372 -3.29 13.34 28.09
N ILE A 373 -3.29 12.99 26.79
CA ILE A 373 -2.06 12.58 26.10
C ILE A 373 -1.07 13.75 26.04
N LYS A 374 -1.55 14.95 25.71
CA LYS A 374 -0.74 16.18 25.72
C LYS A 374 -0.15 16.44 27.09
N GLU A 375 -0.97 16.37 28.14
CA GLU A 375 -0.52 16.57 29.51
C GLU A 375 0.55 15.55 29.92
N ALA A 376 0.32 14.27 29.65
CA ALA A 376 1.28 13.20 29.94
C ALA A 376 2.61 13.42 29.18
N CYS A 377 2.55 13.78 27.90
CA CYS A 377 3.74 14.05 27.10
C CYS A 377 4.50 15.29 27.60
N THR A 378 3.79 16.37 27.97
CA THR A 378 4.40 17.63 28.42
C THR A 378 5.01 17.50 29.82
N ALA A 379 4.41 16.67 30.70
CA ALA A 379 4.91 16.40 32.04
C ALA A 379 6.07 15.40 32.08
N SER A 380 6.46 14.80 30.97
CA SER A 380 7.53 13.82 30.91
C SER A 380 8.90 14.44 31.04
N ASP A 381 9.87 13.68 31.57
CA ASP A 381 11.29 14.10 31.62
C ASP A 381 12.01 13.93 30.26
N GLU A 382 11.33 13.35 29.26
CA GLU A 382 11.91 13.07 27.95
C GLU A 382 11.70 14.24 26.96
N PRO A 383 12.78 14.96 26.56
CA PRO A 383 12.66 16.17 25.74
C PRO A 383 11.95 15.97 24.39
N SER A 384 12.09 14.78 23.79
CA SER A 384 11.44 14.44 22.52
C SER A 384 9.93 14.28 22.69
N LEU A 385 9.51 13.74 23.83
CA LEU A 385 8.11 13.56 24.16
C LEU A 385 7.46 14.91 24.54
N CYS A 386 8.18 15.75 25.33
CA CYS A 386 7.74 17.12 25.62
C CYS A 386 7.44 17.92 24.35
N ARG A 387 8.34 17.88 23.37
CA ARG A 387 8.15 18.56 22.07
C ARG A 387 6.90 18.07 21.34
N ILE A 388 6.60 16.77 21.40
CA ILE A 388 5.37 16.20 20.83
C ILE A 388 4.15 16.76 21.59
N GLY A 389 4.18 16.77 22.92
CA GLY A 389 3.12 17.31 23.76
C GLY A 389 2.83 18.79 23.48
N GLU A 390 3.88 19.61 23.34
CA GLU A 390 3.73 21.03 23.01
C GLU A 390 3.02 21.27 21.67
N GLN A 391 3.25 20.42 20.69
CA GLN A 391 2.67 20.52 19.35
C GLN A 391 1.23 19.97 19.26
N LEU A 392 0.82 19.09 20.19
CA LEU A 392 -0.53 18.58 20.23
C LEU A 392 -1.53 19.68 20.57
N ASN A 393 -2.63 19.72 19.82
CA ASN A 393 -3.70 20.70 19.99
C ASN A 393 -5.02 19.98 20.31
N ALA A 394 -5.56 20.18 21.50
CA ALA A 394 -6.83 19.58 21.92
C ALA A 394 -8.06 20.14 21.16
N CYS A 395 -7.90 21.21 20.37
CA CYS A 395 -8.96 21.86 19.60
C CYS A 395 -10.24 22.07 20.44
N ALA A 396 -10.08 22.57 21.68
CA ALA A 396 -11.13 22.61 22.71
C ALA A 396 -12.42 23.30 22.24
N LEU A 397 -12.30 24.43 21.52
CA LEU A 397 -13.46 25.18 21.06
C LEU A 397 -14.37 24.36 20.14
N ILE A 398 -13.79 23.69 19.17
CA ILE A 398 -14.59 22.88 18.23
C ILE A 398 -15.06 21.57 18.87
N ARG A 399 -14.26 20.96 19.75
CA ARG A 399 -14.65 19.82 20.56
C ARG A 399 -15.89 20.11 21.39
N ASP A 400 -15.89 21.22 22.13
CA ASP A 400 -16.98 21.62 23.02
C ASP A 400 -18.22 22.02 22.21
N ARG A 401 -18.03 22.57 21.01
CA ARG A 401 -19.11 22.85 20.09
C ARG A 401 -19.78 21.57 19.59
N ILE A 402 -19.01 20.56 19.17
CA ILE A 402 -19.54 19.26 18.78
C ILE A 402 -20.31 18.62 19.94
N GLU A 403 -19.75 18.67 21.16
CA GLU A 403 -20.41 18.12 22.37
C GLU A 403 -21.76 18.77 22.63
N LYS A 404 -21.89 20.06 22.39
CA LYS A 404 -23.13 20.80 22.61
C LYS A 404 -24.14 20.58 21.49
N GLU A 405 -23.70 20.51 20.22
CA GLU A 405 -24.58 20.57 19.07
C GLU A 405 -25.02 19.18 18.56
N ILE A 406 -24.21 18.13 18.75
CA ILE A 406 -24.51 16.79 18.22
C ILE A 406 -24.94 15.85 19.34
N ASN A 407 -25.95 15.02 19.06
CA ASN A 407 -26.34 13.93 19.96
C ASN A 407 -25.20 12.95 20.18
N ASN A 408 -25.11 12.33 21.35
CA ASN A 408 -24.04 11.37 21.67
C ASN A 408 -24.11 10.06 20.86
N ASP A 409 -25.29 9.63 20.44
CA ASP A 409 -25.48 8.46 19.55
C ASP A 409 -26.37 8.88 18.35
N PRO A 410 -25.80 9.64 17.40
CA PRO A 410 -26.56 10.07 16.23
C PRO A 410 -26.69 8.93 15.22
N PRO A 411 -27.70 8.96 14.34
CA PRO A 411 -27.79 8.03 13.23
C PRO A 411 -26.59 8.21 12.28
N SER A 412 -26.27 7.17 11.51
CA SER A 412 -25.20 7.24 10.50
C SER A 412 -25.56 8.16 9.32
N LEU A 413 -26.84 8.33 9.02
CA LEU A 413 -27.34 9.10 7.89
C LEU A 413 -28.18 10.28 8.37
N LEU A 414 -27.92 11.46 7.83
CA LEU A 414 -28.65 12.71 8.14
C LEU A 414 -30.16 12.61 7.91
N ASN A 415 -30.56 11.88 6.86
CA ASN A 415 -31.97 11.73 6.49
C ASN A 415 -32.83 10.89 7.46
N ARG A 416 -32.22 10.35 8.54
CA ARG A 416 -32.96 9.66 9.61
C ARG A 416 -33.44 10.59 10.72
N GLY A 417 -32.91 11.80 10.76
CA GLY A 417 -33.20 12.78 11.83
C GLY A 417 -32.59 12.38 13.18
N GLY A 418 -32.67 13.29 14.16
CA GLY A 418 -32.13 13.05 15.50
C GLY A 418 -30.63 13.27 15.62
N VAL A 419 -30.02 14.03 14.73
CA VAL A 419 -28.58 14.34 14.70
C VAL A 419 -28.22 15.47 15.67
N ILE A 420 -29.00 16.54 15.65
CA ILE A 420 -28.73 17.75 16.47
C ILE A 420 -29.28 17.54 17.89
N ALA A 421 -28.55 17.97 18.91
CA ALA A 421 -28.97 17.87 20.29
C ALA A 421 -30.13 18.84 20.61
N THR A 422 -30.90 18.52 21.64
CA THR A 422 -31.98 19.38 22.13
C THR A 422 -31.39 20.65 22.77
N GLY A 423 -32.03 21.78 22.55
CA GLY A 423 -31.60 23.07 23.12
C GLY A 423 -30.58 23.83 22.25
N VAL A 424 -30.23 23.28 21.07
CA VAL A 424 -29.30 23.95 20.12
C VAL A 424 -30.04 24.99 19.28
N ASN A 425 -31.27 24.69 18.85
CA ASN A 425 -32.07 25.56 18.00
C ASN A 425 -33.54 25.51 18.43
N ALA A 426 -34.10 26.66 18.82
CA ALA A 426 -35.46 26.78 19.30
C ALA A 426 -36.51 26.37 18.25
N GLU A 427 -36.32 26.71 16.98
CA GLU A 427 -37.22 26.32 15.88
C GLU A 427 -37.25 24.80 15.71
N LEU A 428 -36.09 24.16 15.81
CA LEU A 428 -35.98 22.68 15.72
C LEU A 428 -36.69 22.00 16.88
N ASP A 429 -36.57 22.54 18.09
CA ASP A 429 -37.20 21.96 19.28
C ASP A 429 -38.72 22.17 19.24
N GLU A 430 -39.21 23.29 18.74
CA GLU A 430 -40.66 23.51 18.49
C GLU A 430 -41.20 22.53 17.45
N LEU A 431 -40.51 22.32 16.32
CA LEU A 431 -40.92 21.37 15.29
C LEU A 431 -40.94 19.94 15.81
N ARG A 432 -39.94 19.56 16.63
CA ARG A 432 -39.95 18.24 17.31
C ARG A 432 -41.10 18.08 18.28
N ALA A 433 -41.42 19.12 19.05
CA ALA A 433 -42.57 19.11 19.93
C ALA A 433 -43.91 18.90 19.14
N ILE A 434 -44.05 19.55 18.00
CA ILE A 434 -45.20 19.38 17.10
C ILE A 434 -45.25 17.94 16.58
N ALA A 435 -44.14 17.40 16.07
CA ALA A 435 -44.08 16.04 15.54
C ALA A 435 -44.36 14.99 16.62
N TYR A 436 -43.88 15.19 17.84
CA TYR A 436 -44.10 14.30 18.98
C TYR A 436 -45.58 14.37 19.48
N SER A 437 -46.10 15.59 19.68
CA SER A 437 -47.49 15.78 20.09
C SER A 437 -48.46 15.26 19.05
N GLY A 438 -48.13 15.32 17.76
CA GLY A 438 -48.86 14.70 16.68
C GLY A 438 -48.96 13.18 16.78
N LYS A 439 -47.91 12.50 17.16
CA LYS A 439 -47.93 11.04 17.42
C LYS A 439 -48.78 10.68 18.63
N ASP A 440 -48.71 11.41 19.70
CA ASP A 440 -49.55 11.23 20.88
C ASP A 440 -51.02 11.52 20.57
N TYR A 441 -51.29 12.49 19.70
CA TYR A 441 -52.64 12.77 19.25
C TYR A 441 -53.19 11.63 18.41
N LEU A 442 -52.43 11.03 17.50
CA LEU A 442 -52.85 9.87 16.75
C LEU A 442 -53.23 8.68 17.65
N LEU A 443 -52.52 8.45 18.74
CA LEU A 443 -52.85 7.46 19.74
C LEU A 443 -54.16 7.79 20.47
N LYS A 444 -54.43 9.07 20.77
CA LYS A 444 -55.69 9.54 21.35
C LYS A 444 -56.84 9.39 20.36
N VAL A 445 -56.62 9.72 19.08
CA VAL A 445 -57.60 9.48 18.01
C VAL A 445 -57.91 8.00 17.89
N GLN A 446 -56.89 7.12 17.90
CA GLN A 446 -57.08 5.69 17.86
C GLN A 446 -57.91 5.18 19.04
N ALA A 447 -57.63 5.62 20.25
CA ALA A 447 -58.39 5.25 21.45
C ALA A 447 -59.83 5.75 21.35
N ARG A 448 -60.07 7.01 20.96
CA ARG A 448 -61.41 7.60 20.77
C ARG A 448 -62.22 6.82 19.72
N GLU A 449 -61.60 6.49 18.58
CA GLU A 449 -62.31 5.75 17.51
C GLU A 449 -62.57 4.30 17.91
N ILE A 450 -61.75 3.69 18.74
CA ILE A 450 -62.05 2.39 19.34
C ILE A 450 -63.26 2.48 20.25
N ASP A 451 -63.35 3.51 21.09
CA ASP A 451 -64.46 3.72 22.00
C ASP A 451 -65.76 4.01 21.25
N LEU A 452 -65.74 4.84 20.23
CA LEU A 452 -66.93 5.21 19.43
C LEU A 452 -67.45 4.06 18.56
N THR A 453 -66.54 3.28 17.94
CA THR A 453 -66.92 2.21 17.01
C THR A 453 -67.08 0.86 17.66
N GLY A 454 -66.54 0.68 18.90
CA GLY A 454 -66.45 -0.60 19.58
C GLY A 454 -65.61 -1.65 18.87
N ILE A 455 -64.63 -1.17 18.02
CA ILE A 455 -63.73 -2.03 17.27
C ILE A 455 -62.38 -2.06 17.99
N SER A 456 -62.19 -2.99 18.90
CA SER A 456 -60.96 -3.12 19.70
C SER A 456 -59.68 -3.44 18.89
N SER A 457 -59.83 -3.94 17.66
CA SER A 457 -58.72 -4.29 16.76
C SER A 457 -58.32 -3.18 15.78
N LEU A 458 -58.90 -2.00 15.89
CA LEU A 458 -58.61 -0.83 15.07
C LEU A 458 -57.19 -0.38 15.31
N LYS A 459 -56.47 -0.10 14.23
CA LYS A 459 -55.08 0.44 14.27
C LYS A 459 -54.96 1.62 13.33
N ILE A 460 -54.26 2.64 13.78
CA ILE A 460 -53.79 3.70 12.89
C ILE A 460 -52.38 3.28 12.38
N GLY A 461 -52.20 3.26 11.06
CA GLY A 461 -50.93 2.97 10.39
C GLY A 461 -50.62 4.04 9.38
N PHE A 462 -49.37 4.02 8.87
CA PHE A 462 -48.90 4.93 7.82
C PHE A 462 -48.52 4.15 6.56
N ASN A 463 -48.83 4.70 5.39
CA ASN A 463 -48.45 4.16 4.10
C ASN A 463 -47.97 5.31 3.18
N ASN A 464 -46.82 5.13 2.52
CA ASN A 464 -46.23 6.15 1.65
C ASN A 464 -47.13 6.62 0.48
N VAL A 465 -48.18 5.82 0.12
CA VAL A 465 -49.10 6.15 -0.99
C VAL A 465 -50.33 6.90 -0.52
N PHE A 466 -50.86 6.57 0.68
CA PHE A 466 -52.15 7.07 1.17
C PHE A 466 -52.05 7.87 2.46
N GLY A 467 -50.85 7.97 3.06
CA GLY A 467 -50.65 8.63 4.33
C GLY A 467 -51.11 7.82 5.55
N TYR A 468 -51.58 8.54 6.59
CA TYR A 468 -52.15 7.91 7.78
C TYR A 468 -53.52 7.32 7.46
N TYR A 469 -53.76 6.10 7.92
CA TYR A 469 -55.00 5.38 7.69
C TYR A 469 -55.45 4.62 8.94
N ILE A 470 -56.74 4.39 9.06
CA ILE A 470 -57.35 3.50 10.04
C ILE A 470 -57.52 2.14 9.39
N GLU A 471 -56.92 1.11 9.95
CA GLU A 471 -57.08 -0.28 9.49
C GLU A 471 -58.13 -0.98 10.33
N VAL A 472 -59.16 -1.48 9.66
CA VAL A 472 -60.27 -2.24 10.25
C VAL A 472 -60.34 -3.63 9.63
N ARG A 473 -60.40 -4.68 10.45
CA ARG A 473 -60.53 -6.05 9.96
C ARG A 473 -61.92 -6.26 9.32
N ASN A 474 -61.96 -7.06 8.26
CA ASN A 474 -63.21 -7.31 7.50
C ASN A 474 -64.38 -7.78 8.37
N ALA A 475 -64.15 -8.44 9.50
CA ALA A 475 -65.14 -8.86 10.45
C ALA A 475 -65.98 -7.71 11.10
N TYR A 476 -65.44 -6.48 11.06
CA TYR A 476 -66.04 -5.30 11.69
C TYR A 476 -66.41 -4.19 10.71
N LYS A 477 -66.40 -4.44 9.39
CA LYS A 477 -66.62 -3.44 8.35
C LYS A 477 -68.00 -2.76 8.47
N ASP A 478 -69.02 -3.50 9.01
CA ASP A 478 -70.38 -2.97 9.17
C ASP A 478 -70.57 -2.00 10.36
N LYS A 479 -69.48 -1.87 11.18
CA LYS A 479 -69.42 -0.92 12.29
C LYS A 479 -68.64 0.35 11.95
N VAL A 480 -68.14 0.46 10.71
CA VAL A 480 -67.41 1.62 10.26
C VAL A 480 -68.36 2.80 10.04
N PRO A 481 -68.05 4.01 10.58
CA PRO A 481 -68.81 5.21 10.34
C PRO A 481 -68.89 5.57 8.86
N ALA A 482 -70.00 6.09 8.41
CA ALA A 482 -70.21 6.48 7.00
C ALA A 482 -69.36 7.62 6.56
N GLU A 483 -68.80 8.39 7.49
CA GLU A 483 -67.93 9.53 7.27
C GLU A 483 -66.50 9.14 6.90
N TRP A 484 -66.14 7.87 7.15
CA TRP A 484 -64.81 7.38 6.82
C TRP A 484 -64.65 7.05 5.35
N ILE A 485 -63.68 7.60 4.68
CA ILE A 485 -63.42 7.37 3.25
C ILE A 485 -62.52 6.16 3.08
N ARG A 486 -63.08 5.09 2.47
CA ARG A 486 -62.31 3.88 2.13
C ARG A 486 -61.30 4.15 1.03
N LYS A 487 -60.01 3.83 1.27
CA LYS A 487 -58.90 4.00 0.32
C LYS A 487 -58.37 2.69 -0.24
N GLN A 488 -58.37 1.64 0.56
CA GLN A 488 -57.81 0.34 0.13
C GLN A 488 -58.53 -0.82 0.78
N THR A 489 -58.81 -1.87 0.01
CA THR A 489 -59.32 -3.15 0.47
C THR A 489 -58.20 -4.18 0.39
N LEU A 490 -57.89 -4.82 1.51
CA LEU A 490 -56.95 -5.91 1.65
C LEU A 490 -57.71 -7.24 1.85
N VAL A 491 -56.98 -8.35 1.78
CA VAL A 491 -57.58 -9.69 1.95
C VAL A 491 -58.30 -9.83 3.30
N ASN A 492 -57.75 -9.26 4.38
CA ASN A 492 -58.25 -9.43 5.74
C ASN A 492 -58.64 -8.12 6.43
N ALA A 493 -58.50 -6.96 5.78
CA ALA A 493 -58.77 -5.66 6.37
C ALA A 493 -59.12 -4.63 5.30
N GLU A 494 -59.77 -3.54 5.71
CA GLU A 494 -59.99 -2.36 4.91
C GLU A 494 -59.30 -1.14 5.55
N ARG A 495 -58.82 -0.21 4.72
CA ARG A 495 -58.13 0.99 5.14
C ARG A 495 -58.94 2.22 4.82
N TYR A 496 -59.13 3.04 5.84
CA TYR A 496 -59.94 4.24 5.79
C TYR A 496 -59.14 5.46 6.15
N ILE A 497 -59.54 6.63 5.67
CA ILE A 497 -59.04 7.92 6.08
C ILE A 497 -60.18 8.81 6.56
N THR A 498 -59.89 9.72 7.48
CA THR A 498 -60.77 10.78 7.92
C THR A 498 -60.19 12.13 7.57
N GLU A 499 -61.00 13.19 7.48
CA GLU A 499 -60.54 14.54 7.18
C GLU A 499 -59.59 15.03 8.28
N GLU A 500 -59.88 14.73 9.53
CA GLU A 500 -59.08 15.01 10.70
C GLU A 500 -57.66 14.36 10.59
N LEU A 501 -57.58 13.07 10.20
CA LEU A 501 -56.30 12.41 10.00
C LEU A 501 -55.50 13.05 8.89
N LYS A 502 -56.15 13.54 7.85
CA LYS A 502 -55.45 14.21 6.74
C LYS A 502 -54.87 15.56 7.12
N GLU A 503 -55.62 16.38 7.87
CA GLU A 503 -55.08 17.66 8.39
C GLU A 503 -53.87 17.46 9.32
N TYR A 504 -53.98 16.45 10.19
CA TYR A 504 -52.86 16.12 11.08
C TYR A 504 -51.65 15.54 10.33
N GLU A 505 -51.88 14.75 9.31
CA GLU A 505 -50.86 14.24 8.41
C GLU A 505 -50.03 15.39 7.79
N GLU A 506 -50.72 16.38 7.22
CA GLU A 506 -50.06 17.56 6.61
C GLU A 506 -49.22 18.33 7.63
N LYS A 507 -49.68 18.44 8.88
CA LYS A 507 -48.93 19.06 9.97
C LYS A 507 -47.71 18.24 10.39
N ILE A 508 -47.83 16.93 10.56
CA ILE A 508 -46.75 16.03 11.01
C ILE A 508 -45.72 15.87 9.91
N LEU A 509 -46.11 15.56 8.68
CA LEU A 509 -45.17 15.38 7.56
C LEU A 509 -44.45 16.69 7.23
N GLY A 510 -45.17 17.81 7.25
CA GLY A 510 -44.57 19.14 7.06
C GLY A 510 -43.59 19.49 8.16
N ALA A 511 -43.80 19.07 9.42
CA ALA A 511 -42.86 19.23 10.49
C ALA A 511 -41.63 18.28 10.34
N GLU A 512 -41.85 17.02 10.00
CA GLU A 512 -40.75 16.04 9.78
C GLU A 512 -39.83 16.45 8.63
N GLU A 513 -40.37 16.91 7.49
CA GLU A 513 -39.54 17.42 6.39
C GLU A 513 -38.73 18.66 6.79
N LYS A 514 -39.33 19.59 7.54
CA LYS A 514 -38.64 20.76 8.06
C LYS A 514 -37.56 20.41 9.08
N ILE A 515 -37.81 19.45 9.96
CA ILE A 515 -36.83 18.91 10.92
C ILE A 515 -35.60 18.40 10.16
N LEU A 516 -35.79 17.52 9.18
CA LEU A 516 -34.68 16.95 8.40
C LEU A 516 -33.89 18.02 7.65
N SER A 517 -34.57 18.98 7.04
CA SER A 517 -33.94 20.08 6.33
C SER A 517 -33.13 20.98 7.28
N LEU A 518 -33.68 21.32 8.45
CA LEU A 518 -33.05 22.16 9.45
C LEU A 518 -31.85 21.47 10.11
N GLU A 519 -32.01 20.18 10.47
CA GLU A 519 -30.88 19.37 11.00
C GLU A 519 -29.74 19.25 9.98
N ALA A 520 -30.05 19.03 8.71
CA ALA A 520 -29.04 18.98 7.66
C ALA A 520 -28.32 20.33 7.51
N ARG A 521 -29.03 21.44 7.58
CA ARG A 521 -28.44 22.79 7.54
C ARG A 521 -27.50 23.01 8.73
N LEU A 522 -27.95 22.77 9.94
CA LEU A 522 -27.15 22.95 11.16
C LEU A 522 -25.91 22.04 11.19
N PHE A 523 -26.05 20.79 10.74
CA PHE A 523 -24.93 19.88 10.62
C PHE A 523 -23.91 20.37 9.59
N ASN A 524 -24.35 20.84 8.42
CA ASN A 524 -23.44 21.40 7.40
C ASN A 524 -22.74 22.68 7.88
N GLU A 525 -23.41 23.53 8.65
CA GLU A 525 -22.80 24.70 9.29
C GLU A 525 -21.69 24.28 10.27
N LEU A 526 -21.88 23.22 11.05
CA LEU A 526 -20.86 22.66 11.91
C LEU A 526 -19.68 22.08 11.10
N VAL A 527 -19.95 21.34 10.02
CA VAL A 527 -18.91 20.77 9.13
C VAL A 527 -18.08 21.88 8.49
N LEU A 528 -18.69 22.98 8.08
CA LEU A 528 -17.96 24.15 7.58
C LEU A 528 -17.03 24.74 8.63
N CYS A 529 -17.46 24.85 9.88
CA CYS A 529 -16.59 25.31 10.97
C CYS A 529 -15.45 24.31 11.26
N LEU A 530 -15.71 23.00 11.15
CA LEU A 530 -14.68 21.95 11.27
C LEU A 530 -13.58 22.11 10.23
N SER A 531 -13.89 22.61 9.04
CA SER A 531 -12.91 22.81 7.97
C SER A 531 -11.78 23.77 8.35
N GLU A 532 -12.01 24.71 9.28
CA GLU A 532 -10.97 25.61 9.80
C GLU A 532 -9.95 24.89 10.69
N TYR A 533 -10.31 23.72 11.22
CA TYR A 533 -9.47 22.91 12.09
C TYR A 533 -8.73 21.78 11.35
N ILE A 534 -8.80 21.72 10.01
CA ILE A 534 -8.09 20.70 9.22
C ILE A 534 -6.60 20.67 9.56
N PRO A 535 -5.82 21.78 9.51
CA PRO A 535 -4.38 21.71 9.75
C PRO A 535 -4.01 21.25 11.16
N PRO A 536 -4.59 21.77 12.26
CA PRO A 536 -4.25 21.29 13.60
C PRO A 536 -4.66 19.83 13.84
N ILE A 537 -5.76 19.35 13.26
CA ILE A 537 -6.18 17.94 13.39
C ILE A 537 -5.26 17.02 12.59
N GLN A 538 -4.79 17.41 11.41
CA GLN A 538 -3.78 16.66 10.66
C GLN A 538 -2.44 16.59 11.40
N MET A 539 -2.02 17.68 12.04
CA MET A 539 -0.84 17.68 12.89
C MET A 539 -1.01 16.70 14.06
N ASN A 540 -2.16 16.73 14.74
CA ASN A 540 -2.48 15.76 15.79
C ASN A 540 -2.41 14.31 15.26
N ALA A 541 -3.01 14.04 14.09
CA ALA A 541 -3.01 12.71 13.48
C ALA A 541 -1.59 12.18 13.25
N ASN A 542 -0.69 13.03 12.75
CA ASN A 542 0.71 12.68 12.54
C ASN A 542 1.44 12.41 13.86
N LEU A 543 1.26 13.28 14.88
CA LEU A 543 1.90 13.11 16.19
C LEU A 543 1.38 11.88 16.92
N ILE A 544 0.09 11.62 16.89
CA ILE A 544 -0.55 10.43 17.46
C ILE A 544 -0.06 9.16 16.75
N GLY A 545 -0.02 9.16 15.42
CA GLY A 545 0.55 8.03 14.66
C GLY A 545 2.00 7.74 15.06
N ARG A 546 2.80 8.78 15.29
CA ARG A 546 4.18 8.66 15.77
C ARG A 546 4.26 8.06 17.19
N LEU A 547 3.43 8.54 18.11
CA LEU A 547 3.36 7.99 19.48
C LEU A 547 2.92 6.53 19.48
N ASP A 548 1.93 6.18 18.66
CA ASP A 548 1.41 4.83 18.54
C ASP A 548 2.45 3.85 17.97
N CYS A 549 3.26 4.26 16.99
CA CYS A 549 4.40 3.47 16.49
C CYS A 549 5.42 3.21 17.59
N LEU A 550 5.80 4.23 18.37
CA LEU A 550 6.80 4.11 19.42
C LEU A 550 6.29 3.26 20.59
N LEU A 551 5.02 3.39 20.93
CA LEU A 551 4.35 2.51 21.89
C LEU A 551 4.29 1.05 21.38
N SER A 552 4.03 0.85 20.09
CA SER A 552 4.08 -0.48 19.46
C SER A 552 5.46 -1.11 19.61
N PHE A 553 6.53 -0.36 19.38
CA PHE A 553 7.91 -0.84 19.59
C PHE A 553 8.17 -1.23 21.05
N ALA A 554 7.71 -0.42 22.02
CA ALA A 554 7.84 -0.74 23.43
C ALA A 554 7.13 -2.05 23.81
N LYS A 555 5.89 -2.24 23.37
CA LYS A 555 5.12 -3.48 23.60
C LYS A 555 5.77 -4.70 22.98
N VAL A 556 6.25 -4.58 21.75
CA VAL A 556 6.95 -5.68 21.06
C VAL A 556 8.23 -6.02 21.80
N ALA A 557 8.97 -5.01 22.23
CA ALA A 557 10.22 -5.20 22.95
C ALA A 557 9.99 -5.87 24.33
N GLU A 558 8.99 -5.45 25.09
CA GLU A 558 8.61 -6.08 26.35
C GLU A 558 8.21 -7.55 26.15
N SER A 559 7.28 -7.79 25.22
CA SER A 559 6.75 -9.14 24.95
C SER A 559 7.80 -10.13 24.46
N ASN A 560 8.84 -9.64 23.74
CA ASN A 560 9.83 -10.45 23.05
C ASN A 560 11.23 -10.35 23.68
N ARG A 561 11.39 -9.61 24.77
CA ARG A 561 12.68 -9.36 25.41
C ARG A 561 13.70 -8.79 24.44
N TYR A 562 13.31 -7.73 23.71
CA TYR A 562 14.22 -6.99 22.85
C TYR A 562 14.92 -5.94 23.67
N ILE A 563 16.15 -5.61 23.29
CA ILE A 563 16.99 -4.65 23.98
C ILE A 563 17.20 -3.38 23.15
N ARG A 564 17.52 -2.28 23.82
CA ARG A 564 17.92 -1.04 23.15
C ARG A 564 19.28 -1.23 22.48
N PRO A 565 19.40 -1.08 21.14
CA PRO A 565 20.69 -1.14 20.47
C PRO A 565 21.44 0.19 20.64
N ASP A 566 22.78 0.12 20.70
CA ASP A 566 23.69 1.27 20.58
C ASP A 566 23.87 1.60 19.09
N VAL A 567 23.17 2.61 18.60
CA VAL A 567 23.26 3.08 17.23
C VAL A 567 24.20 4.27 17.16
N ASN A 568 25.24 4.20 16.34
CA ASN A 568 26.27 5.23 16.27
C ASN A 568 26.80 5.43 14.84
N ASP A 569 27.69 6.39 14.63
CA ASP A 569 28.23 6.71 13.30
C ASP A 569 29.48 5.87 12.92
N SER A 570 29.79 4.81 13.69
CA SER A 570 30.87 3.88 13.35
C SER A 570 30.54 3.02 12.13
N GLN A 571 31.51 2.22 11.68
CA GLN A 571 31.30 1.20 10.65
C GLN A 571 31.19 -0.22 11.22
N VAL A 572 30.94 -0.35 12.53
CA VAL A 572 30.89 -1.63 13.22
C VAL A 572 29.46 -2.13 13.32
N ILE A 573 29.25 -3.39 13.01
CA ILE A 573 28.02 -4.15 13.35
C ILE A 573 28.45 -5.26 14.29
N ASP A 574 28.12 -5.14 15.59
CA ASP A 574 28.41 -6.14 16.62
C ASP A 574 27.11 -6.56 17.30
N ILE A 575 26.64 -7.74 16.98
CA ILE A 575 25.41 -8.33 17.50
C ILE A 575 25.79 -9.55 18.33
N LYS A 576 25.42 -9.56 19.62
CA LYS A 576 25.61 -10.70 20.53
C LYS A 576 24.27 -11.38 20.79
N ALA A 577 24.28 -12.69 20.67
CA ALA A 577 23.10 -13.52 20.85
C ALA A 577 21.87 -13.02 20.07
N GLY A 578 22.10 -12.62 18.80
CA GLY A 578 21.05 -12.17 17.92
C GLY A 578 20.04 -13.28 17.59
N ARG A 579 18.74 -12.92 17.51
CA ARG A 579 17.64 -13.82 17.14
C ARG A 579 16.90 -13.29 15.93
N HIS A 580 16.28 -14.18 15.17
CA HIS A 580 15.49 -13.76 14.00
C HIS A 580 14.06 -13.35 14.45
N PRO A 581 13.65 -12.08 14.28
CA PRO A 581 12.41 -11.56 14.89
C PRO A 581 11.14 -12.29 14.39
N VAL A 582 11.14 -12.76 13.15
CA VAL A 582 9.98 -13.46 12.57
C VAL A 582 10.02 -14.95 12.92
N ILE A 583 11.15 -15.64 12.67
CA ILE A 583 11.25 -17.10 12.89
C ILE A 583 11.02 -17.44 14.36
N GLU A 584 11.56 -16.66 15.32
CA GLU A 584 11.35 -16.94 16.74
C GLU A 584 9.87 -16.94 17.14
N LYS A 585 9.01 -16.23 16.39
CA LYS A 585 7.55 -16.19 16.61
C LYS A 585 6.80 -17.38 16.01
N GLN A 586 7.38 -18.00 14.99
CA GLN A 586 6.79 -19.15 14.30
C GLN A 586 7.20 -20.49 14.92
N LEU A 587 8.21 -20.48 15.82
CA LEU A 587 8.64 -21.71 16.48
C LEU A 587 7.56 -22.24 17.43
N PRO A 588 7.41 -23.56 17.54
CA PRO A 588 6.50 -24.17 18.49
C PRO A 588 6.82 -23.77 19.93
N ILE A 589 5.79 -23.71 20.77
CA ILE A 589 5.96 -23.40 22.19
C ILE A 589 6.93 -24.40 22.84
N GLY A 590 8.01 -23.87 23.43
CA GLY A 590 9.07 -24.68 24.09
C GLY A 590 10.30 -24.92 23.22
N GLU A 591 10.31 -24.56 21.93
CA GLU A 591 11.51 -24.60 21.09
C GLU A 591 12.13 -23.20 21.01
N PRO A 592 13.26 -22.93 21.70
CA PRO A 592 13.91 -21.64 21.64
C PRO A 592 14.66 -21.46 20.31
N TYR A 593 14.66 -20.23 19.79
CA TYR A 593 15.54 -19.88 18.67
C TYR A 593 17.01 -19.93 19.10
N ILE A 594 17.87 -20.51 18.30
CA ILE A 594 19.31 -20.58 18.61
C ILE A 594 19.96 -19.23 18.23
N ALA A 595 20.29 -18.47 19.25
CA ALA A 595 20.88 -17.15 19.09
C ALA A 595 22.32 -17.21 18.58
N ASN A 596 22.73 -16.25 17.75
CA ASN A 596 24.02 -16.19 17.10
C ASN A 596 24.69 -14.84 17.22
N ASP A 597 26.02 -14.85 17.30
CA ASP A 597 26.86 -13.65 17.31
C ASP A 597 27.30 -13.33 15.89
N VAL A 598 27.24 -12.05 15.52
CA VAL A 598 27.74 -11.54 14.24
C VAL A 598 28.55 -10.28 14.50
N TYR A 599 29.81 -10.26 14.04
CA TYR A 599 30.68 -9.10 14.11
C TYR A 599 31.19 -8.75 12.70
N LEU A 600 31.02 -7.49 12.29
CA LEU A 600 31.52 -6.95 11.05
C LEU A 600 32.11 -5.57 11.29
N ASP A 601 33.29 -5.32 10.71
CA ASP A 601 33.99 -4.03 10.70
C ASP A 601 34.69 -3.80 9.34
N ASP A 602 35.26 -2.65 9.15
CA ASP A 602 36.00 -2.28 7.92
C ASP A 602 37.51 -2.54 7.98
N GLU A 603 38.05 -2.96 9.14
CA GLU A 603 39.45 -3.15 9.37
C GLU A 603 39.88 -4.63 9.42
N LYS A 604 39.12 -5.49 10.14
CA LYS A 604 39.54 -6.85 10.47
C LYS A 604 38.62 -7.92 9.91
N GLN A 605 37.32 -7.64 9.87
CA GLN A 605 36.30 -8.62 9.51
C GLN A 605 35.21 -7.97 8.64
N GLN A 606 35.57 -7.55 7.43
CA GLN A 606 34.67 -6.93 6.48
C GLN A 606 33.71 -7.94 5.86
N ILE A 607 34.21 -9.12 5.54
CA ILE A 607 33.49 -10.19 4.85
C ILE A 607 33.53 -11.46 5.68
N ILE A 608 32.37 -12.04 5.92
CA ILE A 608 32.22 -13.36 6.53
C ILE A 608 31.76 -14.32 5.45
N ILE A 609 32.57 -15.34 5.16
CA ILE A 609 32.16 -16.46 4.33
C ILE A 609 31.55 -17.52 5.25
N ILE A 610 30.29 -17.88 4.99
CA ILE A 610 29.54 -18.82 5.81
C ILE A 610 29.31 -20.10 5.04
N THR A 611 29.94 -21.19 5.47
CA THR A 611 29.76 -22.52 4.90
C THR A 611 28.86 -23.39 5.78
N GLY A 612 28.41 -24.52 5.27
CA GLY A 612 27.58 -25.45 6.00
C GLY A 612 26.46 -26.05 5.14
N PRO A 613 25.76 -27.07 5.65
CA PRO A 613 24.72 -27.76 4.88
C PRO A 613 23.47 -26.90 4.68
N ASN A 614 22.65 -27.29 3.71
CA ASN A 614 21.30 -26.76 3.58
C ASN A 614 20.50 -27.13 4.84
N MET A 615 19.52 -26.28 5.20
CA MET A 615 18.71 -26.39 6.43
C MET A 615 19.47 -26.10 7.74
N ALA A 616 20.78 -25.80 7.69
CA ALA A 616 21.51 -25.43 8.90
C ALA A 616 21.17 -24.03 9.43
N GLY A 617 20.49 -23.20 8.63
CA GLY A 617 20.05 -21.86 9.02
C GLY A 617 20.92 -20.70 8.51
N LYS A 618 21.74 -20.92 7.46
CA LYS A 618 22.56 -19.85 6.85
C LYS A 618 21.74 -18.67 6.41
N SER A 619 20.72 -18.88 5.59
CA SER A 619 19.82 -17.83 5.08
C SER A 619 19.09 -17.10 6.20
N ALA A 620 18.68 -17.82 7.26
CA ALA A 620 18.05 -17.23 8.43
C ALA A 620 19.00 -16.28 9.18
N LEU A 621 20.29 -16.64 9.31
CA LEU A 621 21.31 -15.81 9.93
C LEU A 621 21.59 -14.52 9.13
N LEU A 622 21.67 -14.64 7.78
CA LEU A 622 21.81 -13.47 6.91
C LEU A 622 20.64 -12.50 7.13
N ARG A 623 19.41 -12.99 6.97
CA ARG A 623 18.21 -12.19 7.16
C ARG A 623 18.11 -11.59 8.56
N GLN A 624 18.43 -12.38 9.61
CA GLN A 624 18.50 -11.91 10.99
C GLN A 624 19.38 -10.67 11.14
N THR A 625 20.58 -10.70 10.58
CA THR A 625 21.53 -9.57 10.67
C THR A 625 20.97 -8.32 9.99
N ALA A 626 20.38 -8.45 8.80
CA ALA A 626 19.76 -7.33 8.10
C ALA A 626 18.54 -6.79 8.85
N LEU A 627 17.67 -7.67 9.36
CA LEU A 627 16.48 -7.25 10.10
C LEU A 627 16.83 -6.54 11.41
N ILE A 628 17.81 -7.03 12.17
CA ILE A 628 18.30 -6.37 13.39
C ILE A 628 18.85 -4.98 13.07
N THR A 629 19.67 -4.86 12.00
CA THR A 629 20.22 -3.58 11.55
C THR A 629 19.11 -2.61 11.14
N LEU A 630 18.12 -3.09 10.37
CA LEU A 630 16.98 -2.29 9.94
C LEU A 630 16.12 -1.85 11.13
N MET A 631 15.80 -2.76 12.07
CA MET A 631 15.05 -2.46 13.29
C MET A 631 15.76 -1.39 14.11
N ALA A 632 17.08 -1.47 14.28
CA ALA A 632 17.86 -0.44 14.97
C ALA A 632 17.70 0.93 14.29
N GLN A 633 17.75 1.00 12.96
CA GLN A 633 17.67 2.25 12.20
C GLN A 633 16.26 2.81 12.02
N ILE A 634 15.21 2.06 12.33
CA ILE A 634 13.86 2.65 12.50
C ILE A 634 13.60 3.15 13.92
N GLY A 635 14.56 2.94 14.85
CA GLY A 635 14.44 3.33 16.27
C GLY A 635 13.75 2.28 17.13
N CYS A 636 13.60 1.05 16.62
CA CYS A 636 13.06 -0.08 17.37
C CYS A 636 14.13 -0.76 18.23
N PHE A 637 13.74 -1.39 19.33
CA PHE A 637 14.60 -2.31 20.07
C PHE A 637 14.74 -3.63 19.29
N VAL A 638 15.82 -4.36 19.55
CA VAL A 638 16.25 -5.48 18.70
C VAL A 638 16.34 -6.80 19.46
N PRO A 639 16.09 -7.94 18.81
CA PRO A 639 16.19 -9.27 19.39
C PRO A 639 17.65 -9.73 19.56
N ALA A 640 18.33 -9.20 20.57
CA ALA A 640 19.70 -9.55 20.90
C ALA A 640 19.95 -9.41 22.41
N GLU A 641 21.10 -9.88 22.93
CA GLU A 641 21.57 -9.55 24.28
C GLU A 641 22.36 -8.24 24.32
N CYS A 642 23.09 -7.96 23.25
CA CYS A 642 23.78 -6.69 23.02
C CYS A 642 23.85 -6.44 21.53
N ALA A 643 23.66 -5.19 21.10
CA ALA A 643 23.82 -4.81 19.70
C ALA A 643 24.41 -3.40 19.60
N ARG A 644 25.56 -3.30 18.92
CA ARG A 644 26.17 -2.04 18.51
C ARG A 644 26.09 -1.96 17.00
N ILE A 645 25.35 -0.99 16.50
CA ILE A 645 25.04 -0.86 15.07
C ILE A 645 25.55 0.47 14.54
N GLY A 646 26.62 0.44 13.77
CA GLY A 646 27.05 1.59 12.97
C GLY A 646 26.06 1.83 11.83
N ILE A 647 25.77 3.10 11.57
CA ILE A 647 24.80 3.50 10.52
C ILE A 647 25.16 2.86 9.17
N VAL A 648 24.16 2.20 8.61
CA VAL A 648 24.19 1.62 7.26
C VAL A 648 23.38 2.52 6.32
N ASP A 649 23.93 2.81 5.15
CA ASP A 649 23.24 3.65 4.15
C ASP A 649 22.42 2.86 3.13
N LYS A 650 22.79 1.59 2.91
CA LYS A 650 22.11 0.68 1.98
C LYS A 650 22.14 -0.75 2.53
N ILE A 651 21.06 -1.47 2.38
CA ILE A 651 20.99 -2.90 2.65
C ILE A 651 20.63 -3.59 1.35
N PHE A 652 21.47 -4.51 0.92
CA PHE A 652 21.27 -5.32 -0.27
C PHE A 652 21.22 -6.80 0.10
N THR A 653 20.24 -7.49 -0.47
CA THR A 653 20.10 -8.93 -0.26
C THR A 653 19.93 -9.66 -1.57
N ARG A 654 20.72 -10.70 -1.75
CA ARG A 654 20.48 -11.74 -2.75
C ARG A 654 20.29 -13.06 -2.01
N VAL A 655 19.07 -13.34 -1.59
CA VAL A 655 18.69 -14.50 -0.78
C VAL A 655 17.50 -15.21 -1.41
N GLY A 656 17.66 -16.50 -1.75
CA GLY A 656 16.64 -17.33 -2.37
C GLY A 656 16.58 -17.22 -3.90
N ALA A 657 16.09 -18.27 -4.57
CA ALA A 657 15.84 -18.25 -6.01
C ALA A 657 14.45 -17.61 -6.26
N SER A 658 14.41 -16.49 -6.99
CA SER A 658 13.16 -15.95 -7.52
C SER A 658 12.99 -16.44 -8.95
N ASP A 659 12.16 -17.48 -9.16
CA ASP A 659 11.75 -17.87 -10.50
C ASP A 659 10.79 -16.82 -11.07
N ASN A 660 11.27 -15.99 -11.97
CA ASN A 660 10.45 -15.05 -12.69
C ASN A 660 10.05 -15.63 -14.06
N ILE A 661 9.25 -16.70 -14.02
CA ILE A 661 8.78 -17.41 -15.21
C ILE A 661 8.01 -16.50 -16.17
N SER A 662 7.40 -15.42 -15.64
CA SER A 662 6.56 -14.51 -16.41
C SER A 662 7.32 -13.65 -17.43
N VAL A 663 8.63 -13.48 -17.29
CA VAL A 663 9.47 -12.66 -18.19
C VAL A 663 10.36 -13.53 -19.11
N GLY A 664 10.39 -14.86 -18.88
CA GLY A 664 11.18 -15.78 -19.69
C GLY A 664 12.70 -15.67 -19.47
N GLU A 665 13.16 -14.99 -18.42
CA GLU A 665 14.57 -14.91 -18.06
C GLU A 665 15.05 -16.19 -17.34
N SER A 666 16.27 -16.62 -17.65
CA SER A 666 16.92 -17.69 -16.90
C SER A 666 17.15 -17.26 -15.44
N THR A 667 16.91 -18.19 -14.49
CA THR A 667 17.17 -17.97 -13.06
C THR A 667 18.59 -17.46 -12.78
N PHE A 668 19.56 -17.94 -13.55
CA PHE A 668 20.94 -17.48 -13.46
C PHE A 668 21.13 -16.03 -13.96
N MET A 669 20.41 -15.63 -15.01
CA MET A 669 20.45 -14.24 -15.50
C MET A 669 19.86 -13.27 -14.48
N VAL A 670 18.73 -13.62 -13.86
CA VAL A 670 18.13 -12.83 -12.78
C VAL A 670 19.11 -12.69 -11.62
N GLU A 671 19.79 -13.79 -11.25
CA GLU A 671 20.81 -13.80 -10.19
C GLU A 671 21.99 -12.86 -10.52
N MET A 672 22.46 -12.86 -11.74
CA MET A 672 23.56 -12.01 -12.18
C MET A 672 23.15 -10.54 -12.27
N ASN A 673 21.92 -10.25 -12.69
CA ASN A 673 21.36 -8.90 -12.71
C ASN A 673 21.27 -8.32 -11.30
N GLU A 674 20.75 -9.10 -10.33
CA GLU A 674 20.68 -8.69 -8.92
C GLU A 674 22.10 -8.45 -8.34
N ALA A 675 23.05 -9.35 -8.60
CA ALA A 675 24.43 -9.19 -8.16
C ALA A 675 25.10 -7.96 -8.78
N SER A 676 24.85 -7.70 -10.07
CA SER A 676 25.37 -6.54 -10.78
C SER A 676 24.83 -5.23 -10.20
N ASP A 677 23.51 -5.15 -9.90
CA ASP A 677 22.93 -3.97 -9.25
C ASP A 677 23.57 -3.71 -7.89
N ILE A 678 23.79 -4.74 -7.09
CA ILE A 678 24.47 -4.62 -5.79
C ILE A 678 25.89 -4.06 -5.97
N LEU A 679 26.69 -4.67 -6.84
CA LEU A 679 28.10 -4.31 -7.02
C LEU A 679 28.29 -2.89 -7.56
N ASN A 680 27.37 -2.44 -8.43
CA ASN A 680 27.42 -1.09 -8.99
C ASN A 680 26.92 -0.01 -8.02
N ASN A 681 26.08 -0.38 -7.04
CA ASN A 681 25.42 0.58 -6.16
C ASN A 681 25.93 0.54 -4.71
N MET A 682 26.79 -0.41 -4.31
CA MET A 682 27.28 -0.51 -2.94
C MET A 682 28.18 0.69 -2.54
N SER A 683 28.25 0.95 -1.24
CA SER A 683 29.09 1.95 -0.60
C SER A 683 29.93 1.34 0.51
N SER A 684 30.81 2.09 1.14
CA SER A 684 31.58 1.65 2.32
C SER A 684 30.69 1.39 3.55
N ARG A 685 29.51 2.00 3.61
CA ARG A 685 28.54 1.82 4.69
C ARG A 685 27.45 0.79 4.37
N SER A 686 27.49 0.17 3.21
CA SER A 686 26.47 -0.82 2.81
C SER A 686 26.64 -2.13 3.58
N LEU A 687 25.50 -2.78 3.84
CA LEU A 687 25.40 -4.16 4.30
C LEU A 687 24.91 -5.02 3.13
N VAL A 688 25.72 -6.00 2.74
CA VAL A 688 25.46 -6.87 1.58
C VAL A 688 25.32 -8.32 2.04
N LEU A 689 24.26 -9.00 1.58
CA LEU A 689 23.97 -10.36 1.91
C LEU A 689 23.83 -11.19 0.63
N PHE A 690 24.77 -12.12 0.43
CA PHE A 690 24.71 -13.10 -0.65
C PHE A 690 24.41 -14.49 -0.10
N ASP A 691 23.44 -15.17 -0.67
CA ASP A 691 23.10 -16.53 -0.32
C ASP A 691 23.14 -17.43 -1.56
N GLU A 692 24.08 -18.37 -1.56
CA GLU A 692 24.24 -19.40 -2.57
C GLU A 692 24.43 -18.87 -4.01
N LEU A 693 25.16 -17.77 -4.17
CA LEU A 693 25.42 -17.16 -5.47
C LEU A 693 26.27 -18.10 -6.38
N GLY A 694 25.88 -18.18 -7.66
CA GLY A 694 26.58 -18.99 -8.66
C GLY A 694 26.01 -20.40 -8.87
N ARG A 695 24.91 -20.75 -8.24
CA ARG A 695 24.29 -22.09 -8.36
C ARG A 695 23.61 -22.39 -9.71
N GLY A 696 23.24 -21.35 -10.44
CA GLY A 696 22.50 -21.47 -11.71
C GLY A 696 23.35 -21.86 -12.93
N THR A 697 24.67 -22.10 -12.76
CA THR A 697 25.62 -22.46 -13.83
C THR A 697 26.49 -23.65 -13.46
N SER A 698 27.53 -23.93 -14.28
CA SER A 698 28.50 -25.00 -13.97
C SER A 698 29.24 -24.69 -12.66
N THR A 699 29.64 -25.74 -11.94
CA THR A 699 30.28 -25.59 -10.62
C THR A 699 31.54 -24.69 -10.69
N TYR A 700 32.40 -24.89 -11.67
CA TYR A 700 33.63 -24.08 -11.79
C TYR A 700 33.37 -22.64 -12.19
N ASP A 701 32.37 -22.35 -13.05
CA ASP A 701 31.99 -20.99 -13.38
C ASP A 701 31.38 -20.31 -12.15
N GLY A 702 30.50 -21.01 -11.42
CA GLY A 702 29.90 -20.51 -10.19
C GLY A 702 30.92 -20.15 -9.11
N ILE A 703 31.91 -21.03 -8.87
CA ILE A 703 33.00 -20.75 -7.93
C ILE A 703 33.81 -19.55 -8.40
N SER A 704 34.17 -19.48 -9.68
CA SER A 704 34.97 -18.40 -10.24
C SER A 704 34.29 -17.04 -10.09
N ILE A 705 32.98 -16.97 -10.38
CA ILE A 705 32.19 -15.75 -10.23
C ILE A 705 32.07 -15.35 -8.75
N ALA A 706 31.76 -16.31 -7.87
CA ALA A 706 31.63 -16.05 -6.44
C ALA A 706 32.95 -15.53 -5.85
N TRP A 707 34.07 -16.16 -6.21
CA TRP A 707 35.42 -15.74 -5.81
C TRP A 707 35.71 -14.31 -6.26
N ALA A 708 35.53 -14.03 -7.54
CA ALA A 708 35.79 -12.71 -8.11
C ALA A 708 34.93 -11.61 -7.47
N ILE A 709 33.67 -11.89 -7.15
CA ILE A 709 32.79 -10.95 -6.46
C ILE A 709 33.28 -10.64 -5.04
N VAL A 710 33.66 -11.66 -4.27
CA VAL A 710 34.19 -11.48 -2.91
C VAL A 710 35.51 -10.69 -2.95
N GLU A 711 36.40 -11.03 -3.89
CA GLU A 711 37.66 -10.30 -4.11
C GLU A 711 37.42 -8.83 -4.51
N TYR A 712 36.48 -8.58 -5.44
CA TYR A 712 36.06 -7.23 -5.85
C TYR A 712 35.58 -6.39 -4.68
N ILE A 713 34.68 -6.91 -3.83
CA ILE A 713 34.15 -6.20 -2.66
C ILE A 713 35.29 -5.93 -1.64
N HIS A 714 36.20 -6.89 -1.44
CA HIS A 714 37.33 -6.74 -0.52
C HIS A 714 38.35 -5.68 -0.98
N GLU A 715 38.71 -5.70 -2.26
CA GLU A 715 39.73 -4.81 -2.82
C GLU A 715 39.19 -3.47 -3.31
N HIS A 716 37.86 -3.27 -3.31
CA HIS A 716 37.24 -2.04 -3.81
C HIS A 716 37.77 -0.80 -3.03
N PRO A 717 38.30 0.23 -3.72
CA PRO A 717 39.01 1.34 -3.06
C PRO A 717 38.09 2.21 -2.20
N ASN A 718 36.82 2.43 -2.64
CA ASN A 718 35.90 3.38 -2.05
C ASN A 718 34.60 2.74 -1.48
N ALA A 719 34.36 1.46 -1.74
CA ALA A 719 33.09 0.81 -1.35
C ALA A 719 33.35 -0.57 -0.70
N ARG A 720 34.04 -0.56 0.45
CA ARG A 720 34.34 -1.76 1.25
C ARG A 720 33.11 -2.17 2.05
N ALA A 721 32.05 -2.65 1.37
CA ALA A 721 30.81 -3.03 2.00
C ALA A 721 31.00 -4.17 3.01
N LYS A 722 30.31 -4.10 4.14
CA LYS A 722 30.20 -5.20 5.09
C LYS A 722 29.38 -6.32 4.47
N THR A 723 29.93 -7.53 4.40
CA THR A 723 29.31 -8.59 3.61
C THR A 723 29.21 -9.91 4.38
N LEU A 724 28.03 -10.51 4.34
CA LEU A 724 27.81 -11.91 4.71
C LEU A 724 27.59 -12.72 3.42
N PHE A 725 28.45 -13.69 3.19
CA PHE A 725 28.43 -14.52 2.01
C PHE A 725 28.21 -15.98 2.37
N ALA A 726 26.97 -16.46 2.27
CA ALA A 726 26.66 -17.87 2.51
C ALA A 726 26.84 -18.68 1.21
N THR A 727 27.57 -19.78 1.30
CA THR A 727 27.90 -20.59 0.13
C THR A 727 28.03 -22.07 0.46
N HIS A 728 27.94 -22.91 -0.59
CA HIS A 728 28.34 -24.32 -0.56
C HIS A 728 29.73 -24.60 -1.15
N TYR A 729 30.33 -23.53 -1.72
CA TYR A 729 31.67 -23.66 -2.29
C TYR A 729 32.72 -23.61 -1.18
N HIS A 730 33.26 -24.79 -0.83
CA HIS A 730 34.30 -24.92 0.21
C HIS A 730 35.62 -24.26 -0.18
N GLU A 731 35.85 -24.15 -1.49
CA GLU A 731 37.03 -23.52 -2.08
C GLU A 731 37.18 -22.05 -1.64
N LEU A 732 36.08 -21.35 -1.41
CA LEU A 732 36.11 -19.98 -0.91
C LEU A 732 36.73 -19.86 0.48
N ASN A 733 36.83 -20.95 1.25
CA ASN A 733 37.51 -20.94 2.56
C ASN A 733 38.99 -20.58 2.44
N GLU A 734 39.63 -20.83 1.29
CA GLU A 734 41.05 -20.50 1.05
C GLU A 734 41.28 -18.98 1.00
N MET A 735 40.24 -18.18 0.78
CA MET A 735 40.33 -16.71 0.71
C MET A 735 40.80 -16.08 2.03
N GLU A 736 40.47 -16.66 3.19
CA GLU A 736 40.91 -16.15 4.49
C GLU A 736 42.45 -16.10 4.60
N ALA A 737 43.15 -17.06 4.00
CA ALA A 737 44.60 -17.09 4.01
C ALA A 737 45.23 -15.99 3.13
N SER A 738 44.51 -15.56 2.09
CA SER A 738 45.00 -14.58 1.10
C SER A 738 44.53 -13.16 1.39
N PHE A 739 43.38 -12.97 2.05
CA PHE A 739 42.75 -11.66 2.27
C PHE A 739 42.51 -11.39 3.76
N LYS A 740 43.10 -10.31 4.27
CA LYS A 740 43.17 -10.03 5.72
C LYS A 740 41.82 -9.78 6.37
N ARG A 741 40.84 -9.21 5.64
CA ARG A 741 39.53 -8.80 6.15
C ARG A 741 38.42 -9.81 5.84
N ILE A 742 38.79 -10.99 5.32
CA ILE A 742 37.84 -12.11 5.11
C ILE A 742 38.00 -13.11 6.26
N LYS A 743 36.90 -13.57 6.81
CA LYS A 743 36.84 -14.58 7.87
C LYS A 743 35.87 -15.68 7.48
N ASN A 744 36.29 -16.91 7.78
CA ASN A 744 35.47 -18.10 7.55
C ASN A 744 34.69 -18.46 8.82
N TYR A 745 33.43 -18.77 8.62
CA TYR A 745 32.56 -19.32 9.63
C TYR A 745 31.78 -20.48 9.05
N ASN A 746 31.32 -21.36 9.93
CA ASN A 746 30.39 -22.41 9.53
C ASN A 746 29.22 -22.49 10.51
N VAL A 747 28.08 -22.97 10.02
CA VAL A 747 26.93 -23.27 10.87
C VAL A 747 27.08 -24.71 11.36
N SER A 748 27.30 -24.86 12.66
CA SER A 748 27.69 -26.13 13.26
C SER A 748 26.62 -27.20 13.19
N VAL A 749 27.11 -28.41 12.92
CA VAL A 749 26.34 -29.65 12.83
C VAL A 749 27.01 -30.71 13.69
N LYS A 750 26.24 -31.50 14.41
CA LYS A 750 26.77 -32.61 15.21
C LYS A 750 26.24 -33.95 14.63
N GLU A 751 27.14 -34.86 14.37
CA GLU A 751 26.76 -36.22 14.00
C GLU A 751 26.76 -37.11 15.26
N VAL A 752 25.60 -37.69 15.55
CA VAL A 752 25.39 -38.59 16.67
C VAL A 752 24.68 -39.86 16.15
N ASN A 753 25.29 -41.03 16.29
CA ASN A 753 24.72 -42.30 15.86
C ASN A 753 24.21 -42.30 14.42
N ASN A 754 25.01 -41.78 13.49
CA ASN A 754 24.64 -41.69 12.05
C ASN A 754 23.40 -40.83 11.79
N LYS A 755 23.03 -39.93 12.73
CA LYS A 755 22.02 -38.89 12.58
C LYS A 755 22.70 -37.54 12.67
N VAL A 756 22.36 -36.63 11.75
CA VAL A 756 22.85 -35.29 11.72
C VAL A 756 21.90 -34.42 12.54
N ILE A 757 22.44 -33.72 13.54
CA ILE A 757 21.72 -32.73 14.37
C ILE A 757 22.25 -31.36 13.99
N PHE A 758 21.36 -30.52 13.46
CA PHE A 758 21.68 -29.13 13.14
C PHE A 758 21.69 -28.31 14.42
N LEU A 759 22.86 -27.88 14.87
CA LEU A 759 23.00 -27.08 16.06
C LEU A 759 22.65 -25.62 15.82
N ARG A 760 22.59 -25.21 14.55
CA ARG A 760 22.23 -23.84 14.09
C ARG A 760 23.09 -22.75 14.73
N LYS A 761 24.29 -23.06 15.21
CA LYS A 761 25.23 -22.14 15.84
C LYS A 761 26.34 -21.79 14.87
N LEU A 762 26.58 -20.47 14.71
CA LEU A 762 27.68 -19.93 13.93
C LEU A 762 28.98 -20.10 14.72
N VAL A 763 29.97 -20.74 14.15
CA VAL A 763 31.29 -20.94 14.75
C VAL A 763 32.41 -20.55 13.78
N PRO A 764 33.55 -20.03 14.26
CA PRO A 764 34.70 -19.71 13.41
C PRO A 764 35.24 -20.96 12.70
N GLY A 765 35.75 -20.76 11.49
CA GLY A 765 36.35 -21.78 10.66
C GLY A 765 35.41 -22.29 9.57
N GLY A 766 35.98 -22.83 8.47
CA GLY A 766 35.23 -23.41 7.37
C GLY A 766 34.73 -24.84 7.65
N SER A 767 33.67 -25.28 6.97
CA SER A 767 33.25 -26.69 6.95
C SER A 767 33.86 -27.39 5.74
N GLU A 768 34.44 -28.56 5.95
CA GLU A 768 35.00 -29.37 4.88
C GLU A 768 34.05 -30.48 4.40
N HIS A 769 32.90 -30.67 5.07
CA HIS A 769 32.00 -31.80 4.78
C HIS A 769 30.66 -31.35 4.18
N SER A 770 30.23 -32.07 3.14
CA SER A 770 28.90 -31.92 2.54
C SER A 770 27.91 -32.90 3.20
N PHE A 771 26.76 -32.37 3.62
CA PHE A 771 25.70 -33.15 4.27
C PHE A 771 24.45 -33.40 3.38
N GLY A 772 24.53 -33.15 2.08
CA GLY A 772 23.40 -33.22 1.15
C GLY A 772 22.69 -34.58 1.16
N ILE A 773 23.46 -35.71 1.22
CA ILE A 773 22.89 -37.05 1.27
C ILE A 773 22.15 -37.30 2.59
N HIS A 774 22.63 -36.73 3.70
CA HIS A 774 21.95 -36.81 4.98
C HIS A 774 20.60 -36.07 4.96
N VAL A 775 20.53 -34.89 4.31
CA VAL A 775 19.29 -34.16 4.11
C VAL A 775 18.32 -34.95 3.22
N ALA A 776 18.80 -35.56 2.14
CA ALA A 776 17.98 -36.44 1.28
C ALA A 776 17.40 -37.64 2.07
N LYS A 777 18.16 -38.20 2.98
CA LYS A 777 17.67 -39.25 3.90
C LYS A 777 16.60 -38.75 4.84
N MET A 778 16.74 -37.52 5.38
CA MET A 778 15.74 -36.92 6.25
C MET A 778 14.45 -36.58 5.50
N ALA A 779 14.55 -36.20 4.25
CA ALA A 779 13.42 -35.96 3.35
C ALA A 779 12.64 -37.23 2.93
N GLY A 780 13.06 -38.39 3.41
CA GLY A 780 12.37 -39.64 3.14
C GLY A 780 12.75 -40.33 1.80
N MET A 781 13.88 -39.95 1.20
CA MET A 781 14.33 -40.59 -0.04
C MET A 781 14.52 -42.10 0.13
N PRO A 782 14.22 -42.92 -0.89
CA PRO A 782 14.37 -44.39 -0.80
C PRO A 782 15.77 -44.83 -0.36
N LYS A 783 15.85 -45.76 0.59
CA LYS A 783 17.11 -46.20 1.20
C LYS A 783 18.14 -46.68 0.18
N SER A 784 17.70 -47.30 -0.94
CA SER A 784 18.57 -47.75 -2.04
C SER A 784 19.29 -46.60 -2.73
N ILE A 785 18.58 -45.45 -2.96
CA ILE A 785 19.15 -44.25 -3.56
C ILE A 785 20.18 -43.64 -2.59
N VAL A 786 19.81 -43.47 -1.33
CA VAL A 786 20.70 -42.92 -0.30
C VAL A 786 21.99 -43.76 -0.16
N LYS A 787 21.87 -45.11 -0.18
CA LYS A 787 23.03 -46.00 -0.14
C LYS A 787 23.91 -45.80 -1.35
N ARG A 788 23.30 -45.82 -2.56
CA ARG A 788 24.06 -45.66 -3.82
C ARG A 788 24.72 -44.28 -3.91
N SER A 789 24.05 -43.20 -3.46
CA SER A 789 24.63 -41.86 -3.43
C SER A 789 25.88 -41.81 -2.54
N ASN A 790 25.88 -42.47 -1.38
CA ASN A 790 27.07 -42.54 -0.50
C ASN A 790 28.22 -43.33 -1.16
N GLU A 791 27.92 -44.38 -1.93
CA GLU A 791 28.95 -45.13 -2.66
C GLU A 791 29.59 -44.25 -3.75
N ILE A 792 28.77 -43.53 -4.51
CA ILE A 792 29.24 -42.62 -5.57
C ILE A 792 30.05 -41.47 -4.96
N LEU A 793 29.58 -40.85 -3.86
CA LEU A 793 30.32 -39.76 -3.18
C LEU A 793 31.74 -40.25 -2.79
N LYS A 794 31.87 -41.43 -2.19
CA LYS A 794 33.17 -41.96 -1.83
C LYS A 794 34.09 -42.20 -3.03
N GLN A 795 33.53 -42.63 -4.18
CA GLN A 795 34.32 -42.79 -5.41
C GLN A 795 34.84 -41.43 -5.90
N LEU A 796 33.98 -40.42 -5.99
CA LEU A 796 34.35 -39.08 -6.44
C LEU A 796 35.38 -38.42 -5.50
N GLU A 797 35.24 -38.56 -4.20
CA GLU A 797 36.21 -38.04 -3.20
C GLU A 797 37.57 -38.74 -3.31
N THR A 798 37.57 -40.00 -3.67
CA THR A 798 38.80 -40.80 -3.84
C THR A 798 39.53 -40.41 -5.13
N GLU A 799 38.79 -40.22 -6.24
CA GLU A 799 39.34 -39.76 -7.52
C GLU A 799 39.95 -38.37 -7.41
N ASN A 800 39.27 -37.40 -6.75
CA ASN A 800 39.79 -36.08 -6.51
C ASN A 800 41.05 -36.07 -5.62
N ARG A 801 41.14 -36.98 -4.64
CA ARG A 801 42.37 -37.12 -3.84
C ARG A 801 43.54 -37.68 -4.63
N GLN A 802 43.31 -38.57 -5.60
CA GLN A 802 44.34 -39.10 -6.48
C GLN A 802 44.83 -38.10 -7.53
N GLU A 803 43.93 -37.28 -8.05
CA GLU A 803 44.32 -36.13 -8.91
C GLU A 803 45.05 -35.05 -8.10
N GLY A 804 44.67 -34.77 -6.86
CA GLY A 804 45.42 -33.87 -5.97
C GLY A 804 46.83 -34.33 -5.67
N ILE A 805 47.06 -35.63 -5.50
CA ILE A 805 48.43 -36.20 -5.29
C ILE A 805 49.25 -36.18 -6.58
N ALA A 806 48.65 -36.28 -7.76
CA ALA A 806 49.33 -36.12 -9.05
C ALA A 806 49.67 -34.64 -9.35
N THR A 807 48.91 -33.69 -8.83
CA THR A 807 49.16 -32.26 -8.95
C THR A 807 50.12 -31.70 -7.89
N GLU A 808 50.37 -32.39 -6.76
CA GLU A 808 51.36 -31.96 -5.78
C GLU A 808 52.82 -31.96 -6.35
N LYS A 809 53.10 -32.63 -7.46
CA LYS A 809 54.35 -32.43 -8.21
C LYS A 809 54.34 -31.22 -9.14
N ARG A 810 53.27 -30.44 -9.24
CA ARG A 810 53.16 -29.16 -9.93
C ARG A 810 52.69 -28.03 -9.02
N LYS A 811 53.09 -28.03 -7.75
CA LYS A 811 52.93 -26.85 -6.87
C LYS A 811 53.86 -25.74 -7.30
N GLY A 812 53.52 -25.07 -8.40
CA GLY A 812 53.66 -23.66 -8.45
C GLY A 812 52.48 -23.08 -7.70
N SER A 813 52.65 -22.65 -6.44
CA SER A 813 51.69 -21.93 -5.66
C SER A 813 51.01 -20.88 -6.56
N ILE A 814 49.70 -20.94 -6.71
CA ILE A 814 48.92 -19.80 -7.14
C ILE A 814 49.02 -18.78 -6.00
N LYS A 815 50.20 -18.14 -5.92
CA LYS A 815 50.32 -16.85 -5.25
C LYS A 815 49.69 -15.86 -6.20
N SER A 816 48.40 -15.73 -6.18
CA SER A 816 47.70 -14.59 -6.73
C SER A 816 48.17 -13.36 -5.95
N LYS A 817 49.18 -12.67 -6.50
CA LYS A 817 49.39 -11.29 -6.11
C LYS A 817 48.08 -10.57 -6.44
N PRO A 818 47.53 -9.79 -5.51
CA PRO A 818 46.35 -8.98 -5.81
C PRO A 818 46.63 -8.22 -7.08
N VAL A 819 45.79 -8.34 -8.08
CA VAL A 819 45.91 -7.55 -9.31
C VAL A 819 45.53 -6.13 -8.91
N LYS A 820 46.55 -5.34 -8.56
CA LYS A 820 46.39 -3.90 -8.39
C LYS A 820 45.98 -3.34 -9.74
N GLY A 821 44.69 -2.99 -9.86
CA GLY A 821 44.19 -2.32 -11.05
C GLY A 821 42.81 -2.68 -11.57
N ILE A 822 42.06 -3.58 -10.95
CA ILE A 822 40.71 -3.93 -11.43
C ILE A 822 39.72 -2.78 -11.16
N ALA A 823 40.04 -1.84 -10.29
CA ALA A 823 39.12 -0.76 -9.90
C ALA A 823 39.56 0.65 -10.36
N SER A 824 40.35 0.80 -11.41
CA SER A 824 40.81 2.12 -11.85
C SER A 824 40.22 2.64 -13.16
N SER A 825 39.01 2.25 -13.52
CA SER A 825 38.22 2.93 -14.55
C SER A 825 36.77 3.02 -14.14
N ALA A 826 36.49 3.86 -13.13
CA ALA A 826 35.16 4.38 -12.89
C ALA A 826 34.90 5.55 -13.84
N ASP A 827 34.88 5.30 -15.15
CA ASP A 827 34.12 6.14 -16.08
C ASP A 827 32.80 5.46 -16.26
N GLY A 828 31.77 6.07 -15.67
CA GLY A 828 30.40 5.61 -15.68
C GLY A 828 29.84 5.60 -17.10
N TYR A 829 29.95 4.48 -17.76
CA TYR A 829 29.03 4.10 -18.80
C TYR A 829 28.10 3.06 -18.20
N GLN A 830 26.95 3.53 -17.77
CA GLN A 830 25.75 2.74 -17.53
C GLN A 830 25.37 2.08 -18.85
N LEU A 831 25.90 0.88 -19.10
CA LEU A 831 25.40 0.03 -20.17
C LEU A 831 24.01 -0.43 -19.75
N SER A 832 23.00 0.20 -20.33
CA SER A 832 21.65 -0.32 -20.34
C SER A 832 21.71 -1.76 -20.82
N PHE A 833 21.30 -2.70 -19.99
CA PHE A 833 21.37 -4.17 -20.20
C PHE A 833 20.47 -4.66 -21.34
N PHE A 834 19.80 -3.77 -22.06
CA PHE A 834 19.00 -4.06 -23.26
C PHE A 834 19.73 -3.85 -24.58
N GLN A 835 21.04 -3.70 -24.57
CA GLN A 835 21.88 -3.67 -25.77
C GLN A 835 23.13 -4.53 -25.59
N LEU A 836 22.94 -5.85 -25.47
CA LEU A 836 23.85 -6.78 -26.10
C LEU A 836 23.54 -6.76 -27.60
N ASP A 837 23.85 -5.65 -28.23
CA ASP A 837 24.04 -5.62 -29.68
C ASP A 837 25.31 -6.41 -29.96
N ASP A 838 25.14 -7.70 -30.26
CA ASP A 838 26.15 -8.44 -30.99
C ASP A 838 26.47 -7.56 -32.21
N PRO A 839 27.75 -7.11 -32.42
CA PRO A 839 28.11 -6.25 -33.53
C PRO A 839 27.62 -6.81 -34.87
N VAL A 840 27.54 -8.14 -35.00
CA VAL A 840 27.04 -8.87 -36.16
C VAL A 840 25.50 -8.69 -36.28
N LEU A 841 24.74 -8.79 -35.19
CA LEU A 841 23.29 -8.58 -35.21
C LEU A 841 22.94 -7.10 -35.42
N SER A 842 23.73 -6.16 -34.92
CA SER A 842 23.56 -4.72 -35.18
C SER A 842 23.79 -4.41 -36.65
N GLN A 843 24.83 -4.97 -37.26
CA GLN A 843 25.11 -4.81 -38.68
C GLN A 843 23.99 -5.38 -39.54
N VAL A 844 23.49 -6.55 -39.21
CA VAL A 844 22.34 -7.20 -39.88
C VAL A 844 21.07 -6.35 -39.75
N ARG A 845 20.80 -5.84 -38.56
CA ARG A 845 19.66 -4.95 -38.32
C ARG A 845 19.72 -3.68 -39.13
N ASP A 846 20.88 -3.06 -39.19
CA ASP A 846 21.08 -1.80 -39.96
C ASP A 846 21.00 -2.05 -41.46
N GLU A 847 21.52 -3.16 -41.99
CA GLU A 847 21.39 -3.58 -43.34
C GLU A 847 19.89 -3.83 -43.71
N ILE A 848 19.14 -4.53 -42.89
CA ILE A 848 17.70 -4.79 -43.10
C ILE A 848 16.90 -3.48 -43.00
N LYS A 849 17.23 -2.60 -42.05
CA LYS A 849 16.51 -1.32 -41.85
C LYS A 849 16.66 -0.33 -42.99
N ASN A 850 17.84 -0.35 -43.63
CA ASN A 850 18.16 0.51 -44.77
C ASN A 850 17.73 -0.07 -46.12
N LEU A 851 17.10 -1.25 -46.13
CA LEU A 851 16.68 -1.95 -47.33
C LEU A 851 15.33 -1.39 -47.82
N ASP A 852 15.31 -0.75 -49.00
CA ASP A 852 14.06 -0.34 -49.64
C ASP A 852 13.39 -1.53 -50.36
N VAL A 853 12.61 -2.30 -49.62
CA VAL A 853 11.97 -3.56 -50.07
C VAL A 853 11.04 -3.36 -51.28
N ASN A 854 10.50 -2.15 -51.44
CA ASN A 854 9.54 -1.87 -52.52
C ASN A 854 10.18 -1.65 -53.88
N ASN A 855 11.49 -1.35 -53.91
CA ASN A 855 12.23 -1.08 -55.17
C ASN A 855 13.25 -2.17 -55.53
N LEU A 856 13.28 -3.30 -54.80
CA LEU A 856 14.17 -4.44 -55.10
C LEU A 856 13.59 -5.38 -56.14
N THR A 857 14.41 -5.74 -57.11
CA THR A 857 14.08 -6.88 -57.98
C THR A 857 14.28 -8.20 -57.26
N PRO A 858 13.64 -9.30 -57.67
CA PRO A 858 13.78 -10.63 -57.04
C PRO A 858 15.24 -11.13 -56.96
N LEU A 859 16.08 -10.75 -57.92
CA LEU A 859 17.49 -11.16 -57.97
C LEU A 859 18.32 -10.35 -56.93
N GLU A 860 18.02 -9.07 -56.80
CA GLU A 860 18.67 -8.18 -55.82
C GLU A 860 18.27 -8.57 -54.41
N ALA A 861 17.01 -8.98 -54.16
CA ALA A 861 16.53 -9.49 -52.88
C ALA A 861 17.29 -10.77 -52.47
N LEU A 862 17.48 -11.72 -53.41
CA LEU A 862 18.26 -12.94 -53.18
C LEU A 862 19.74 -12.67 -52.90
N ASN A 863 20.36 -11.70 -53.58
CA ASN A 863 21.72 -11.26 -53.33
C ASN A 863 21.85 -10.61 -51.94
N LYS A 864 20.92 -9.78 -51.55
CA LYS A 864 20.89 -9.15 -50.20
C LYS A 864 20.67 -10.17 -49.10
N LEU A 865 19.79 -11.14 -49.25
CA LEU A 865 19.66 -12.25 -48.34
C LEU A 865 20.94 -13.09 -48.21
N SER A 866 21.66 -13.31 -49.29
CA SER A 866 22.97 -14.00 -49.29
C SER A 866 24.05 -13.20 -48.55
N GLU A 867 24.05 -11.85 -48.70
CA GLU A 867 24.93 -10.93 -48.00
C GLU A 867 24.67 -10.93 -46.50
N ILE A 868 23.40 -10.83 -46.09
CA ILE A 868 22.96 -10.91 -44.70
C ILE A 868 23.34 -12.26 -44.07
N ARG A 869 23.15 -13.34 -44.85
CA ARG A 869 23.59 -14.67 -44.38
C ARG A 869 25.10 -14.75 -44.19
N ARG A 870 25.90 -14.16 -45.04
CA ARG A 870 27.37 -14.09 -44.87
C ARG A 870 27.80 -13.34 -43.64
N ILE A 871 27.13 -12.21 -43.35
CA ILE A 871 27.39 -11.43 -42.13
C ILE A 871 27.14 -12.31 -40.89
N ILE A 872 26.06 -13.12 -40.86
CA ILE A 872 25.72 -14.00 -39.75
C ILE A 872 26.67 -15.22 -39.65
N THR A 873 27.05 -15.83 -40.81
CA THR A 873 27.81 -17.08 -40.80
C THR A 873 29.33 -16.90 -40.82
N GLY A 874 29.80 -15.69 -41.03
CA GLY A 874 31.27 -15.41 -41.13
C GLY A 874 31.99 -16.07 -42.30
N LYS A 875 31.23 -16.59 -43.33
CA LYS A 875 31.78 -17.26 -44.53
C LYS A 875 31.25 -16.60 -45.76
#